data_2b7e45754a29fc669e1676cf96fd2d5b
#
_entry.id   2b7e45754a29fc669e1676cf96fd2d5b
#
_cell.length_a   1.000
_cell.length_b   1.000
_cell.length_c   1.000
_cell.angle_alpha   90.00
_cell.angle_beta   90.00
_cell.angle_gamma   90.00
#
_symmetry.space_group_name_H-M   'P 1'
#
loop_
_entity.id
_entity.type
_entity.pdbx_description
1 polymer ?
#
loop_
_entity_poly.entity_id
_entity_poly.type
_entity_poly.pdbx_seq_one_letter_code
_entity_poly.pdbx_strand_id
1 'polypeptide(L)'
;MIGERPSGDDKSELVSWLVNQISYHSDLYYNHAAPIISDADFDLLWSELQRLDPNNPQLEKVGSDSIPGNEKVTHLFPMRSLDKATTVKEIFHFVSETTVEGRKFVCQPKLDGSALSIEYRRGRLVRAATRGNGTRGEDVTANARRISNVPESIDWKGDCHIRGEVVMPLAIFEEKYSSIAPNPRNLAAGCLRQKTRESGKAKPEDLIFLAYDVKFPDKDNKHPDSPNPPNFVFDSESIEWLSNIGIQIAGNKVVSGADSESVTDNISSITEHWTEKRNDIEWEIDGVVIKLDLLSKRETLGMTAHHPRWALAWKFPPEEADTVLMSVDWQVGRTGTITPVARVAPVTVSGVTVENVTLHNSGEVDRLKIAIGDKVKIVRRGDVIPKIVEVLGKATITDIEGRIHSDGSQYSERLPHYSKIETPSHCPSCDSDLIQDGAFIRCTNLNCPSRLERRILYWTRSLELDGIGEKLAQQLCSEGLVKSLSDLYVLEISDLSNLERMALKSATNVINQLESSKKMSLSQFLSALGIPGIGPELASLVADKVSTIDNLLYLVNTRNEYGDSDEISPAIMQLTEIDGIGDKVANQILEGLALRMETVLKLQTHLEIYSESKPLDTGSLSGYTFCITGTLTRSRKEIALLIKSNGGKVVTSVSKNLDYLVAGESAGSKLVTANKLGVQVIDEEQLNDMLEQDDELNIKRENTQKSLMDF
;
A
#
# COMPACT_ATOMS: atom_id res chain seq x y z
N MET A 1 38.71 4.94 3.70
CA MET A 1 39.70 3.96 3.24
C MET A 1 39.80 2.86 4.29
N ILE A 2 39.43 1.67 3.93
CA ILE A 2 39.52 0.52 4.81
C ILE A 2 40.96 0.05 4.67
N GLY A 3 41.70 -0.11 5.81
CA GLY A 3 43.10 -0.41 5.82
C GLY A 3 43.47 -1.73 5.11
N GLU A 4 44.72 -1.84 4.64
CA GLU A 4 45.25 -3.07 4.08
C GLU A 4 45.15 -4.21 5.09
N ARG A 5 45.05 -5.45 4.59
CA ARG A 5 44.98 -6.65 5.43
C ARG A 5 46.24 -6.72 6.32
N PRO A 6 46.09 -6.91 7.66
CA PRO A 6 47.21 -7.05 8.55
C PRO A 6 48.13 -8.18 8.10
N SER A 7 49.44 -7.91 8.01
CA SER A 7 50.48 -8.87 7.57
C SER A 7 51.13 -9.63 8.74
N GLY A 8 50.69 -9.42 9.98
CA GLY A 8 51.22 -10.01 11.20
C GLY A 8 50.44 -11.25 11.66
N ASP A 9 51.09 -12.06 12.55
CA ASP A 9 50.47 -13.24 13.19
C ASP A 9 49.51 -12.88 14.32
N ASP A 10 49.14 -11.58 14.49
CA ASP A 10 48.20 -11.16 15.54
C ASP A 10 46.75 -11.47 15.14
N LYS A 11 46.26 -12.58 15.71
CA LYS A 11 44.90 -13.05 15.50
C LYS A 11 43.86 -12.01 15.86
N SER A 12 44.05 -11.15 16.88
CA SER A 12 43.14 -10.15 17.33
C SER A 12 42.99 -9.01 16.34
N GLU A 13 44.11 -8.59 15.74
CA GLU A 13 44.13 -7.54 14.72
C GLU A 13 43.46 -8.03 13.44
N LEU A 14 43.68 -9.28 13.03
CA LEU A 14 43.05 -9.90 11.86
C LEU A 14 41.54 -10.06 12.06
N VAL A 15 41.08 -10.50 13.24
CA VAL A 15 39.65 -10.58 13.58
C VAL A 15 38.99 -9.20 13.52
N SER A 16 39.62 -8.17 14.07
CA SER A 16 39.10 -6.79 14.03
C SER A 16 39.01 -6.26 12.60
N TRP A 17 40.02 -6.55 11.77
CA TRP A 17 40.01 -6.20 10.34
C TRP A 17 38.88 -6.93 9.59
N LEU A 18 38.71 -8.25 9.78
CA LEU A 18 37.64 -9.03 9.18
C LEU A 18 36.26 -8.50 9.57
N VAL A 19 36.03 -8.18 10.85
CA VAL A 19 34.76 -7.58 11.33
C VAL A 19 34.48 -6.28 10.62
N ASN A 20 35.46 -5.39 10.47
CA ASN A 20 35.30 -4.12 9.77
C ASN A 20 35.05 -4.32 8.27
N GLN A 21 35.73 -5.26 7.59
CA GLN A 21 35.48 -5.58 6.19
C GLN A 21 34.07 -6.15 5.97
N ILE A 22 33.68 -7.12 6.77
CA ILE A 22 32.35 -7.73 6.69
C ILE A 22 31.27 -6.69 6.94
N SER A 23 31.44 -5.85 7.97
CA SER A 23 30.47 -4.77 8.28
C SER A 23 30.33 -3.78 7.12
N TYR A 24 31.45 -3.31 6.56
CA TYR A 24 31.45 -2.37 5.44
C TYR A 24 30.85 -2.96 4.15
N HIS A 25 31.24 -4.18 3.78
CA HIS A 25 30.72 -4.79 2.58
C HIS A 25 29.27 -5.24 2.74
N SER A 26 28.83 -5.60 3.95
CA SER A 26 27.43 -5.80 4.28
C SER A 26 26.62 -4.50 4.11
N ASP A 27 27.14 -3.37 4.59
CA ASP A 27 26.48 -2.07 4.47
C ASP A 27 26.32 -1.66 2.99
N LEU A 28 27.39 -1.80 2.19
CA LEU A 28 27.34 -1.56 0.75
C LEU A 28 26.35 -2.49 0.02
N TYR A 29 26.30 -3.75 0.43
CA TYR A 29 25.44 -4.75 -0.19
C TYR A 29 23.97 -4.56 0.19
N TYR A 30 23.68 -4.42 1.50
CA TYR A 30 22.32 -4.40 2.02
C TYR A 30 21.67 -3.01 1.99
N ASN A 31 22.44 -1.95 2.26
CA ASN A 31 21.88 -0.59 2.38
C ASN A 31 22.05 0.24 1.11
N HIS A 32 23.12 0.03 0.35
CA HIS A 32 23.43 0.86 -0.81
C HIS A 32 23.23 0.14 -2.15
N ALA A 33 22.91 -1.18 -2.14
CA ALA A 33 22.81 -2.02 -3.34
C ALA A 33 24.01 -1.85 -4.31
N ALA A 34 25.20 -1.56 -3.77
CA ALA A 34 26.42 -1.24 -4.50
C ALA A 34 27.59 -2.11 -4.00
N PRO A 35 27.53 -3.46 -4.13
CA PRO A 35 28.63 -4.33 -3.73
C PRO A 35 29.88 -4.03 -4.58
N ILE A 36 31.01 -3.85 -3.90
CA ILE A 36 32.32 -3.61 -4.54
C ILE A 36 33.23 -4.83 -4.53
N ILE A 37 32.85 -5.91 -3.86
CA ILE A 37 33.46 -7.23 -3.91
C ILE A 37 32.48 -8.27 -4.41
N SER A 38 32.97 -9.39 -4.93
CA SER A 38 32.10 -10.50 -5.32
C SER A 38 31.51 -11.21 -4.09
N ASP A 39 30.36 -11.87 -4.26
CA ASP A 39 29.80 -12.69 -3.18
C ASP A 39 30.76 -13.80 -2.73
N ALA A 40 31.58 -14.35 -3.65
CA ALA A 40 32.59 -15.33 -3.32
C ALA A 40 33.69 -14.75 -2.42
N ASP A 41 34.14 -13.51 -2.67
CA ASP A 41 35.09 -12.81 -1.81
C ASP A 41 34.52 -12.49 -0.45
N PHE A 42 33.23 -12.09 -0.41
CA PHE A 42 32.52 -11.88 0.85
C PHE A 42 32.39 -13.17 1.67
N ASP A 43 32.04 -14.27 1.02
CA ASP A 43 31.94 -15.59 1.67
C ASP A 43 33.31 -16.06 2.23
N LEU A 44 34.42 -15.70 1.58
CA LEU A 44 35.75 -15.96 2.10
C LEU A 44 36.05 -15.18 3.38
N LEU A 45 35.71 -13.87 3.42
CA LEU A 45 35.88 -13.06 4.62
C LEU A 45 35.03 -13.61 5.78
N TRP A 46 33.81 -14.00 5.50
CA TRP A 46 32.86 -14.57 6.47
C TRP A 46 33.38 -15.92 7.02
N SER A 47 33.78 -16.81 6.13
CA SER A 47 34.33 -18.14 6.50
C SER A 47 35.61 -18.02 7.32
N GLU A 48 36.47 -17.06 7.01
CA GLU A 48 37.70 -16.82 7.75
C GLU A 48 37.42 -16.28 9.15
N LEU A 49 36.47 -15.35 9.31
CA LEU A 49 36.04 -14.88 10.62
C LEU A 49 35.43 -16.01 11.45
N GLN A 50 34.55 -16.83 10.85
CA GLN A 50 33.95 -17.97 11.52
C GLN A 50 34.98 -19.01 11.99
N ARG A 51 36.02 -19.22 11.21
CA ARG A 51 37.12 -20.10 11.59
C ARG A 51 37.99 -19.55 12.72
N LEU A 52 38.22 -18.23 12.73
CA LEU A 52 39.09 -17.57 13.70
C LEU A 52 38.36 -17.27 15.02
N ASP A 53 37.12 -16.85 14.95
CA ASP A 53 36.30 -16.49 16.11
C ASP A 53 34.84 -16.92 15.88
N PRO A 54 34.51 -18.22 16.13
CA PRO A 54 33.16 -18.77 15.87
C PRO A 54 32.04 -18.11 16.63
N ASN A 55 32.32 -17.44 17.73
CA ASN A 55 31.34 -16.78 18.58
C ASN A 55 31.34 -15.25 18.41
N ASN A 56 31.96 -14.74 17.33
CA ASN A 56 32.01 -13.30 17.09
C ASN A 56 30.63 -12.72 16.85
N PRO A 57 30.26 -11.64 17.56
CA PRO A 57 28.94 -11.00 17.39
C PRO A 57 28.65 -10.54 15.95
N GLN A 58 29.69 -10.32 15.11
CA GLN A 58 29.51 -9.96 13.71
C GLN A 58 28.93 -11.11 12.87
N LEU A 59 29.15 -12.36 13.26
CA LEU A 59 28.57 -13.54 12.60
C LEU A 59 27.08 -13.71 12.91
N GLU A 60 26.59 -13.09 13.99
CA GLU A 60 25.16 -13.02 14.32
C GLU A 60 24.48 -11.80 13.65
N LYS A 61 25.27 -10.81 13.20
CA LYS A 61 24.80 -9.62 12.50
C LYS A 61 24.61 -9.90 11.03
N VAL A 62 23.44 -10.38 10.65
CA VAL A 62 23.04 -10.48 9.24
C VAL A 62 22.30 -9.19 8.89
N GLY A 63 22.99 -8.28 8.20
CA GLY A 63 22.45 -6.95 7.83
C GLY A 63 22.87 -5.84 8.81
N SER A 64 22.89 -4.57 8.35
CA SER A 64 23.26 -3.45 9.21
C SER A 64 22.23 -3.21 10.32
N ASP A 65 22.67 -2.75 11.50
CA ASP A 65 21.84 -2.44 12.67
C ASP A 65 20.90 -1.22 12.49
N SER A 66 20.93 -0.55 11.35
CA SER A 66 19.95 0.46 10.98
C SER A 66 18.72 -0.22 10.38
N ILE A 67 17.65 -0.34 11.17
CA ILE A 67 16.32 -0.62 10.61
C ILE A 67 15.92 0.67 9.88
N PRO A 68 15.91 0.70 8.53
CA PRO A 68 15.43 1.86 7.81
C PRO A 68 13.93 1.96 8.10
N GLY A 69 13.51 3.04 8.73
CA GLY A 69 12.08 3.28 8.95
C GLY A 69 11.41 3.53 7.61
N ASN A 70 10.46 2.68 7.22
CA ASN A 70 9.47 2.92 6.16
C ASN A 70 9.98 3.10 4.74
N GLU A 71 11.05 2.46 4.30
CA GLU A 71 11.34 2.40 2.86
C GLU A 71 10.28 1.58 2.14
N LYS A 72 9.59 2.22 1.16
CA LYS A 72 8.63 1.52 0.31
C LYS A 72 9.33 0.81 -0.81
N VAL A 73 9.07 -0.47 -0.93
CA VAL A 73 9.61 -1.36 -1.96
C VAL A 73 8.57 -1.60 -3.05
N THR A 74 8.97 -1.44 -4.30
CA THR A 74 8.15 -1.83 -5.45
C THR A 74 8.26 -3.33 -5.68
N HIS A 75 7.13 -4.03 -5.73
CA HIS A 75 7.09 -5.46 -6.02
C HIS A 75 7.42 -5.73 -7.49
N LEU A 76 8.39 -6.61 -7.75
CA LEU A 76 8.65 -7.09 -9.11
C LEU A 76 7.43 -7.83 -9.68
N PHE A 77 6.70 -8.54 -8.82
CA PHE A 77 5.45 -9.22 -9.14
C PHE A 77 4.32 -8.64 -8.28
N PRO A 78 3.34 -7.93 -8.83
CA PRO A 78 2.26 -7.32 -8.06
C PRO A 78 1.48 -8.34 -7.21
N MET A 79 1.15 -7.98 -5.96
CA MET A 79 0.37 -8.79 -5.02
C MET A 79 -1.10 -8.36 -5.04
N ARG A 80 -1.84 -8.88 -6.01
CA ARG A 80 -3.24 -8.47 -6.26
C ARG A 80 -4.23 -9.14 -5.32
N SER A 81 -5.40 -8.52 -5.16
CA SER A 81 -6.54 -9.13 -4.48
C SER A 81 -7.15 -10.24 -5.34
N LEU A 82 -8.01 -11.07 -4.73
CA LEU A 82 -8.78 -12.10 -5.43
C LEU A 82 -10.25 -11.68 -5.53
N ASP A 83 -10.92 -12.13 -6.58
CA ASP A 83 -12.37 -12.06 -6.64
C ASP A 83 -13.00 -12.94 -5.57
N LYS A 84 -14.24 -12.65 -5.18
CA LYS A 84 -14.91 -13.27 -4.01
C LYS A 84 -16.15 -14.02 -4.44
N ALA A 85 -16.32 -15.21 -3.87
CA ALA A 85 -17.55 -15.99 -3.95
C ALA A 85 -18.07 -16.32 -2.55
N THR A 86 -19.40 -16.36 -2.43
CA THR A 86 -20.13 -16.71 -1.20
C THR A 86 -21.21 -17.76 -1.46
N THR A 87 -21.47 -18.10 -2.72
CA THR A 87 -22.48 -19.06 -3.14
C THR A 87 -21.91 -20.12 -4.07
N VAL A 88 -22.43 -21.34 -4.01
CA VAL A 88 -22.03 -22.44 -4.90
C VAL A 88 -22.24 -22.08 -6.38
N LYS A 89 -23.24 -21.24 -6.70
CA LYS A 89 -23.48 -20.73 -8.06
C LYS A 89 -22.31 -19.91 -8.59
N GLU A 90 -21.69 -19.12 -7.75
CA GLU A 90 -20.52 -18.32 -8.12
C GLU A 90 -19.29 -19.21 -8.35
N ILE A 91 -19.12 -20.29 -7.56
CA ILE A 91 -18.09 -21.30 -7.82
C ILE A 91 -18.35 -21.98 -9.18
N PHE A 92 -19.58 -22.41 -9.44
CA PHE A 92 -19.95 -23.04 -10.71
C PHE A 92 -19.68 -22.10 -11.91
N HIS A 93 -20.03 -20.83 -11.79
CA HIS A 93 -19.75 -19.83 -12.83
C HIS A 93 -18.25 -19.70 -13.08
N PHE A 94 -17.44 -19.53 -12.03
CA PHE A 94 -15.99 -19.48 -12.13
C PHE A 94 -15.39 -20.73 -12.77
N VAL A 95 -15.81 -21.93 -12.33
CA VAL A 95 -15.36 -23.20 -12.89
C VAL A 95 -15.75 -23.31 -14.37
N SER A 96 -16.95 -22.89 -14.74
CA SER A 96 -17.45 -22.94 -16.12
C SER A 96 -16.71 -22.00 -17.05
N GLU A 97 -16.39 -20.78 -16.61
CA GLU A 97 -15.64 -19.79 -17.41
C GLU A 97 -14.16 -20.13 -17.54
N THR A 98 -13.59 -20.78 -16.53
CA THR A 98 -12.18 -21.21 -16.54
C THR A 98 -11.96 -22.58 -17.16
N THR A 99 -13.02 -23.21 -17.70
CA THR A 99 -13.00 -24.59 -18.21
C THR A 99 -11.94 -24.81 -19.28
N VAL A 100 -11.13 -25.83 -19.05
CA VAL A 100 -10.07 -26.32 -19.93
C VAL A 100 -10.05 -27.83 -19.90
N GLU A 101 -9.52 -28.47 -20.92
CA GLU A 101 -9.16 -29.88 -20.87
C GLU A 101 -8.38 -30.19 -19.60
N GLY A 102 -8.83 -31.21 -18.83
CA GLY A 102 -8.19 -31.62 -17.60
C GLY A 102 -8.58 -30.85 -16.33
N ARG A 103 -9.64 -30.07 -16.33
CA ARG A 103 -10.37 -29.42 -15.20
C ARG A 103 -9.80 -29.69 -13.80
N LYS A 104 -8.56 -29.23 -13.55
CA LYS A 104 -7.92 -29.37 -12.25
C LYS A 104 -7.83 -28.01 -11.57
N PHE A 105 -8.17 -27.98 -10.29
CA PHE A 105 -8.08 -26.82 -9.44
C PHE A 105 -7.30 -27.15 -8.17
N VAL A 106 -6.56 -26.17 -7.68
CA VAL A 106 -5.90 -26.22 -6.37
C VAL A 106 -6.74 -25.41 -5.40
N CYS A 107 -7.13 -26.04 -4.30
CA CYS A 107 -7.79 -25.40 -3.17
C CYS A 107 -6.82 -25.26 -2.02
N GLN A 108 -6.64 -24.03 -1.53
CA GLN A 108 -5.77 -23.71 -0.38
C GLN A 108 -6.59 -23.01 0.70
N PRO A 109 -6.28 -23.21 1.99
CA PRO A 109 -6.89 -22.42 3.05
C PRO A 109 -6.54 -20.94 2.82
N LYS A 110 -7.54 -20.08 2.90
CA LYS A 110 -7.35 -18.64 2.87
C LYS A 110 -6.93 -18.18 4.26
N LEU A 111 -5.63 -18.05 4.44
CA LEU A 111 -5.03 -17.61 5.70
C LEU A 111 -5.45 -16.19 6.05
N ASP A 112 -5.75 -15.94 7.31
CA ASP A 112 -6.07 -14.63 7.85
C ASP A 112 -4.88 -14.06 8.63
N GLY A 113 -3.99 -13.39 7.91
CA GLY A 113 -2.73 -12.88 8.42
C GLY A 113 -2.29 -11.59 7.75
N SER A 114 -0.99 -11.46 7.56
CA SER A 114 -0.36 -10.37 6.84
C SER A 114 0.45 -10.91 5.67
N ALA A 115 0.05 -10.54 4.46
CA ALA A 115 0.72 -11.01 3.24
C ALA A 115 2.16 -10.50 3.16
N LEU A 116 3.08 -11.41 2.85
CA LEU A 116 4.51 -11.17 2.74
C LEU A 116 5.05 -11.75 1.43
N SER A 117 5.89 -10.98 0.75
CA SER A 117 6.71 -11.43 -0.36
C SER A 117 8.17 -11.47 0.08
N ILE A 118 8.81 -12.62 -0.03
CA ILE A 118 10.23 -12.82 0.31
C ILE A 118 11.02 -13.04 -0.97
N GLU A 119 12.02 -12.21 -1.18
CA GLU A 119 12.94 -12.29 -2.31
C GLU A 119 14.19 -13.07 -1.89
N TYR A 120 14.47 -14.17 -2.59
CA TYR A 120 15.72 -14.90 -2.51
C TYR A 120 16.53 -14.65 -3.76
N ARG A 121 17.82 -14.31 -3.60
CA ARG A 121 18.81 -14.25 -4.68
C ARG A 121 19.90 -15.26 -4.43
N ARG A 122 20.15 -16.11 -5.44
CA ARG A 122 21.11 -17.20 -5.32
C ARG A 122 20.87 -18.09 -4.08
N GLY A 123 19.58 -18.25 -3.74
CA GLY A 123 19.14 -19.03 -2.59
C GLY A 123 19.30 -18.34 -1.23
N ARG A 124 19.70 -17.06 -1.16
CA ARG A 124 19.80 -16.28 0.08
C ARG A 124 18.70 -15.26 0.17
N LEU A 125 18.12 -15.08 1.34
CA LEU A 125 17.12 -14.06 1.61
C LEU A 125 17.77 -12.67 1.51
N VAL A 126 17.28 -11.85 0.58
CA VAL A 126 17.77 -10.47 0.40
C VAL A 126 16.75 -9.43 0.84
N ARG A 127 15.44 -9.72 0.68
CA ARG A 127 14.40 -8.76 0.99
C ARG A 127 13.09 -9.44 1.35
N ALA A 128 12.34 -8.80 2.24
CA ALA A 128 10.96 -9.17 2.52
C ALA A 128 10.10 -7.91 2.60
N ALA A 129 8.94 -7.91 1.91
CA ALA A 129 8.07 -6.76 1.83
C ALA A 129 6.60 -7.14 2.06
N THR A 130 5.86 -6.28 2.78
CA THR A 130 4.41 -6.41 2.95
C THR A 130 3.69 -6.16 1.62
N ARG A 131 2.43 -6.62 1.49
CA ARG A 131 1.65 -6.39 0.28
C ARG A 131 1.49 -4.90 -0.08
N GLY A 132 1.30 -4.04 0.93
CA GLY A 132 0.98 -2.63 0.72
C GLY A 132 -0.27 -2.46 -0.16
N ASN A 133 -0.18 -1.61 -1.19
CA ASN A 133 -1.25 -1.40 -2.17
C ASN A 133 -1.25 -2.44 -3.31
N GLY A 134 -0.42 -3.46 -3.22
CA GLY A 134 -0.25 -4.53 -4.23
C GLY A 134 0.87 -4.29 -5.22
N THR A 135 1.27 -3.06 -5.47
CA THR A 135 2.43 -2.70 -6.31
C THR A 135 3.62 -2.24 -5.48
N ARG A 136 3.38 -1.61 -4.33
CA ARG A 136 4.40 -1.14 -3.39
C ARG A 136 4.04 -1.57 -1.96
N GLY A 137 5.00 -2.14 -1.25
CA GLY A 137 4.89 -2.56 0.14
C GLY A 137 5.95 -1.92 1.03
N GLU A 138 5.87 -2.13 2.32
CA GLU A 138 6.89 -1.71 3.29
C GLU A 138 7.98 -2.77 3.38
N ASP A 139 9.25 -2.35 3.41
CA ASP A 139 10.37 -3.25 3.70
C ASP A 139 10.30 -3.69 5.16
N VAL A 140 10.18 -4.99 5.37
CA VAL A 140 10.11 -5.63 6.68
C VAL A 140 11.16 -6.73 6.83
N THR A 141 12.21 -6.66 6.05
CA THR A 141 13.27 -7.68 5.96
C THR A 141 13.84 -8.03 7.34
N ALA A 142 14.14 -7.02 8.15
CA ALA A 142 14.71 -7.22 9.49
C ALA A 142 13.79 -8.04 10.42
N ASN A 143 12.47 -7.82 10.35
CA ASN A 143 11.50 -8.57 11.16
C ASN A 143 11.20 -9.93 10.53
N ALA A 144 11.13 -10.03 9.20
CA ALA A 144 10.91 -11.29 8.49
C ALA A 144 12.01 -12.32 8.78
N ARG A 145 13.29 -11.90 8.88
CA ARG A 145 14.43 -12.75 9.27
C ARG A 145 14.31 -13.34 10.67
N ARG A 146 13.50 -12.72 11.55
CA ARG A 146 13.27 -13.18 12.92
C ARG A 146 12.14 -14.20 13.03
N ILE A 147 11.35 -14.38 11.98
CA ILE A 147 10.31 -15.41 11.94
C ILE A 147 10.99 -16.78 11.88
N SER A 148 10.70 -17.64 12.86
CA SER A 148 11.45 -18.88 13.12
C SER A 148 11.50 -19.85 11.93
N ASN A 149 10.46 -19.87 11.08
CA ASN A 149 10.38 -20.75 9.91
C ASN A 149 10.67 -20.04 8.57
N VAL A 150 11.22 -18.83 8.60
CA VAL A 150 11.75 -18.16 7.40
C VAL A 150 13.27 -18.44 7.31
N PRO A 151 13.71 -19.29 6.39
CA PRO A 151 15.13 -19.62 6.29
C PRO A 151 15.93 -18.49 5.66
N GLU A 152 17.12 -18.20 6.20
CA GLU A 152 18.08 -17.26 5.61
C GLU A 152 18.60 -17.74 4.25
N SER A 153 18.62 -19.06 4.04
CA SER A 153 18.98 -19.67 2.77
C SER A 153 18.12 -20.89 2.48
N ILE A 154 17.80 -21.07 1.20
CA ILE A 154 17.06 -22.22 0.68
C ILE A 154 17.97 -23.12 -0.18
N ASP A 155 17.58 -24.37 -0.40
CA ASP A 155 18.38 -25.31 -1.19
C ASP A 155 18.43 -24.95 -2.69
N TRP A 156 17.46 -24.17 -3.18
CA TRP A 156 17.48 -23.63 -4.53
C TRP A 156 18.50 -22.50 -4.64
N LYS A 157 19.52 -22.66 -5.51
CA LYS A 157 20.60 -21.66 -5.72
C LYS A 157 20.28 -20.64 -6.80
N GLY A 158 19.02 -20.46 -7.15
CA GLY A 158 18.54 -19.45 -8.09
C GLY A 158 17.83 -18.30 -7.39
N ASP A 159 17.30 -17.39 -8.22
CA ASP A 159 16.53 -16.25 -7.78
C ASP A 159 15.03 -16.58 -7.81
N CYS A 160 14.31 -16.30 -6.74
CA CYS A 160 12.86 -16.46 -6.67
C CYS A 160 12.23 -15.50 -5.69
N HIS A 161 10.93 -15.24 -5.87
CA HIS A 161 10.07 -14.52 -4.96
C HIS A 161 9.01 -15.47 -4.41
N ILE A 162 9.06 -15.72 -3.11
CA ILE A 162 8.11 -16.60 -2.42
C ILE A 162 7.06 -15.74 -1.76
N ARG A 163 5.79 -16.00 -2.06
CA ARG A 163 4.65 -15.30 -1.49
C ARG A 163 3.95 -16.18 -0.50
N GLY A 164 3.56 -15.59 0.61
CA GLY A 164 2.87 -16.29 1.67
C GLY A 164 2.12 -15.32 2.58
N GLU A 165 1.57 -15.89 3.60
CA GLU A 165 0.91 -15.17 4.68
C GLU A 165 1.69 -15.39 5.97
N VAL A 166 1.89 -14.32 6.72
CA VAL A 166 2.42 -14.40 8.08
C VAL A 166 1.25 -14.42 9.03
N VAL A 167 1.19 -15.46 9.85
CA VAL A 167 0.12 -15.70 10.80
C VAL A 167 0.68 -15.80 12.22
N MET A 168 -0.16 -15.51 13.21
CA MET A 168 0.10 -15.79 14.61
C MET A 168 -0.62 -17.10 14.97
N PRO A 169 0.08 -18.16 15.44
CA PRO A 169 -0.57 -19.38 15.90
C PRO A 169 -1.54 -19.10 17.05
N LEU A 170 -2.74 -19.67 16.97
CA LEU A 170 -3.82 -19.45 17.95
C LEU A 170 -3.41 -19.80 19.38
N ALA A 171 -2.70 -20.91 19.56
CA ALA A 171 -2.22 -21.31 20.90
C ALA A 171 -1.26 -20.27 21.50
N ILE A 172 -0.34 -19.71 20.68
CA ILE A 172 0.60 -18.66 21.12
C ILE A 172 -0.15 -17.35 21.40
N PHE A 173 -1.13 -17.03 20.56
CA PHE A 173 -1.97 -15.84 20.74
C PHE A 173 -2.72 -15.90 22.08
N GLU A 174 -3.42 -17.00 22.35
CA GLU A 174 -4.18 -17.19 23.56
C GLU A 174 -3.29 -17.17 24.83
N GLU A 175 -2.13 -17.84 24.76
CA GLU A 175 -1.21 -17.89 25.90
C GLU A 175 -0.56 -16.54 26.24
N LYS A 176 -0.14 -15.77 25.20
CA LYS A 176 0.74 -14.60 25.39
C LYS A 176 0.09 -13.27 25.09
N TYR A 177 -0.89 -13.19 24.20
CA TYR A 177 -1.27 -11.95 23.54
C TYR A 177 -2.76 -11.61 23.57
N SER A 178 -3.63 -12.52 23.94
CA SER A 178 -5.10 -12.33 23.95
C SER A 178 -5.53 -11.15 24.85
N SER A 179 -4.78 -10.87 25.91
CA SER A 179 -5.04 -9.73 26.82
C SER A 179 -4.58 -8.35 26.28
N ILE A 180 -3.75 -8.31 25.24
CA ILE A 180 -3.12 -7.06 24.75
C ILE A 180 -3.43 -6.74 23.29
N ALA A 181 -4.03 -7.66 22.56
CA ALA A 181 -4.39 -7.49 21.16
C ALA A 181 -5.79 -8.08 20.87
N PRO A 182 -6.58 -7.43 20.00
CA PRO A 182 -7.96 -7.86 19.72
C PRO A 182 -8.07 -9.13 18.89
N ASN A 183 -7.08 -9.41 18.04
CA ASN A 183 -7.03 -10.61 17.22
C ASN A 183 -5.62 -10.94 16.73
N PRO A 184 -5.35 -12.20 16.32
CA PRO A 184 -4.05 -12.68 15.84
C PRO A 184 -3.57 -11.94 14.60
N ARG A 185 -4.44 -11.66 13.63
CA ARG A 185 -4.09 -11.01 12.36
C ARG A 185 -3.54 -9.59 12.56
N ASN A 186 -4.27 -8.76 13.32
CA ASN A 186 -3.82 -7.38 13.58
C ASN A 186 -2.50 -7.36 14.34
N LEU A 187 -2.31 -8.32 15.24
CA LEU A 187 -1.07 -8.48 15.98
C LEU A 187 0.09 -8.88 15.06
N ALA A 188 -0.12 -9.85 14.17
CA ALA A 188 0.88 -10.28 13.19
C ALA A 188 1.30 -9.14 12.26
N ALA A 189 0.32 -8.39 11.71
CA ALA A 189 0.58 -7.24 10.86
C ALA A 189 1.32 -6.11 11.58
N GLY A 190 0.99 -5.83 12.83
CA GLY A 190 1.69 -4.85 13.67
C GLY A 190 3.11 -5.29 14.03
N CYS A 191 3.29 -6.58 14.32
CA CYS A 191 4.58 -7.17 14.64
C CYS A 191 5.56 -7.12 13.47
N LEU A 192 5.09 -7.42 12.25
CA LEU A 192 5.91 -7.32 11.04
C LEU A 192 6.41 -5.89 10.78
N ARG A 193 5.60 -4.87 11.08
CA ARG A 193 5.89 -3.45 10.82
C ARG A 193 6.56 -2.71 11.98
N GLN A 194 6.93 -3.40 13.06
CA GLN A 194 7.59 -2.75 14.19
C GLN A 194 8.95 -2.16 13.79
N LYS A 195 9.21 -0.91 14.21
CA LYS A 195 10.40 -0.14 13.83
C LYS A 195 11.66 -0.51 14.64
N THR A 196 11.49 -1.00 15.86
CA THR A 196 12.58 -1.43 16.74
C THR A 196 12.23 -2.76 17.37
N ARG A 197 13.24 -3.50 17.85
CA ARG A 197 13.03 -4.79 18.53
C ARG A 197 12.07 -4.71 19.72
N GLU A 198 11.97 -3.54 20.35
CA GLU A 198 11.21 -3.31 21.59
C GLU A 198 9.89 -2.55 21.36
N SER A 199 9.65 -2.04 20.14
CA SER A 199 8.46 -1.20 19.87
C SER A 199 7.18 -1.97 19.61
N GLY A 200 7.26 -3.29 19.40
CA GLY A 200 6.11 -4.14 19.08
C GLY A 200 5.44 -4.73 20.32
N LYS A 201 4.14 -4.99 20.21
CA LYS A 201 3.37 -5.74 21.21
C LYS A 201 3.67 -7.24 21.20
N ALA A 202 4.16 -7.78 20.08
CA ALA A 202 4.50 -9.18 19.89
C ALA A 202 5.92 -9.33 19.34
N LYS A 203 6.46 -10.55 19.44
CA LYS A 203 7.78 -10.90 18.91
C LYS A 203 7.64 -11.59 17.55
N PRO A 204 8.44 -11.20 16.53
CA PRO A 204 8.43 -11.88 15.23
C PRO A 204 8.72 -13.39 15.30
N GLU A 205 9.47 -13.83 16.32
CA GLU A 205 9.78 -15.24 16.58
C GLU A 205 8.55 -16.09 16.92
N ASP A 206 7.46 -15.47 17.36
CA ASP A 206 6.18 -16.12 17.64
C ASP A 206 5.26 -16.20 16.38
N LEU A 207 5.69 -15.63 15.26
CA LEU A 207 4.97 -15.68 13.99
C LEU A 207 5.42 -16.88 13.14
N ILE A 208 4.55 -17.29 12.21
CA ILE A 208 4.83 -18.33 11.21
C ILE A 208 4.53 -17.78 9.81
N PHE A 209 5.43 -18.04 8.87
CA PHE A 209 5.23 -17.77 7.45
C PHE A 209 4.76 -19.03 6.73
N LEU A 210 3.67 -18.94 5.97
CA LEU A 210 3.08 -20.04 5.20
C LEU A 210 3.00 -19.63 3.74
N ALA A 211 3.80 -20.28 2.89
CA ALA A 211 3.85 -19.98 1.47
C ALA A 211 2.65 -20.54 0.71
N TYR A 212 2.20 -19.79 -0.29
CA TYR A 212 1.11 -20.19 -1.19
C TYR A 212 1.43 -19.98 -2.68
N ASP A 213 2.53 -19.34 -3.04
CA ASP A 213 2.91 -19.05 -4.43
C ASP A 213 4.41 -18.78 -4.55
N VAL A 214 5.00 -19.08 -5.70
CA VAL A 214 6.37 -18.72 -6.07
C VAL A 214 6.42 -18.11 -7.45
N LYS A 215 7.28 -17.09 -7.62
CA LYS A 215 7.55 -16.44 -8.91
C LYS A 215 9.04 -16.39 -9.16
N PHE A 216 9.41 -16.52 -10.41
CA PHE A 216 10.79 -16.46 -10.84
C PHE A 216 11.01 -15.24 -11.73
N PRO A 217 12.04 -14.42 -11.47
CA PRO A 217 12.34 -13.26 -12.29
C PRO A 217 12.73 -13.68 -13.71
N ASP A 218 12.38 -12.84 -14.67
CA ASP A 218 12.78 -12.98 -16.07
C ASP A 218 14.30 -12.87 -16.22
N LYS A 219 14.81 -13.23 -17.40
CA LYS A 219 16.26 -13.18 -17.70
C LYS A 219 16.90 -11.81 -17.43
N ASP A 220 16.13 -10.74 -17.60
CA ASP A 220 16.58 -9.37 -17.41
C ASP A 220 16.63 -8.95 -15.92
N ASN A 221 15.88 -9.61 -15.07
CA ASN A 221 15.72 -9.29 -13.65
C ASN A 221 16.39 -10.31 -12.71
N LYS A 222 16.96 -11.39 -13.23
CA LYS A 222 17.66 -12.39 -12.44
C LYS A 222 19.19 -12.16 -12.45
N HIS A 223 19.86 -12.66 -11.41
CA HIS A 223 21.33 -12.68 -11.37
C HIS A 223 21.88 -13.49 -12.55
N PRO A 224 22.97 -13.05 -13.21
CA PRO A 224 23.56 -13.77 -14.36
C PRO A 224 23.86 -15.24 -14.10
N ASP A 225 24.32 -15.58 -12.90
CA ASP A 225 24.66 -16.95 -12.50
C ASP A 225 23.46 -17.73 -11.92
N SER A 226 22.28 -17.13 -11.87
CA SER A 226 21.07 -17.81 -11.39
C SER A 226 20.67 -18.91 -12.37
N PRO A 227 20.47 -20.17 -11.92
CA PRO A 227 20.03 -21.25 -12.77
C PRO A 227 18.65 -20.95 -13.38
N ASN A 228 18.30 -21.67 -14.43
CA ASN A 228 16.96 -21.57 -14.99
C ASN A 228 15.94 -22.06 -13.97
N PRO A 229 14.77 -21.37 -13.86
CA PRO A 229 13.71 -21.82 -12.96
C PRO A 229 13.23 -23.22 -13.34
N PRO A 230 12.73 -23.98 -12.36
CA PRO A 230 12.04 -25.24 -12.64
C PRO A 230 10.87 -25.01 -13.60
N ASN A 231 10.66 -25.95 -14.52
CA ASN A 231 9.54 -25.88 -15.45
C ASN A 231 8.34 -26.60 -14.84
N PHE A 232 7.40 -25.84 -14.32
CA PHE A 232 6.14 -26.37 -13.79
C PHE A 232 5.04 -26.30 -14.85
N VAL A 233 4.28 -27.36 -14.98
CA VAL A 233 3.06 -27.41 -15.79
C VAL A 233 1.86 -27.01 -14.94
N PHE A 234 1.87 -27.42 -13.68
CA PHE A 234 0.79 -27.22 -12.71
C PHE A 234 1.25 -26.38 -11.52
N ASP A 235 0.33 -25.58 -10.96
CA ASP A 235 0.56 -24.82 -9.73
C ASP A 235 0.85 -25.72 -8.54
N SER A 236 0.16 -26.86 -8.47
CA SER A 236 0.38 -27.88 -7.45
C SER A 236 1.83 -28.38 -7.40
N GLU A 237 2.50 -28.49 -8.55
CA GLU A 237 3.93 -28.85 -8.63
C GLU A 237 4.82 -27.76 -8.01
N SER A 238 4.48 -26.49 -8.27
CA SER A 238 5.21 -25.35 -7.71
C SER A 238 5.07 -25.26 -6.18
N ILE A 239 3.90 -25.62 -5.65
CA ILE A 239 3.64 -25.66 -4.20
C ILE A 239 4.39 -26.82 -3.55
N GLU A 240 4.40 -28.00 -4.18
CA GLU A 240 5.17 -29.15 -3.71
C GLU A 240 6.68 -28.84 -3.73
N TRP A 241 7.15 -28.17 -4.77
CA TRP A 241 8.53 -27.74 -4.86
C TRP A 241 8.93 -26.79 -3.72
N LEU A 242 8.07 -25.85 -3.32
CA LEU A 242 8.30 -24.99 -2.14
C LEU A 242 8.56 -25.80 -0.88
N SER A 243 7.77 -26.85 -0.65
CA SER A 243 7.96 -27.77 0.48
C SER A 243 9.29 -28.51 0.38
N ASN A 244 9.68 -28.94 -0.82
CA ASN A 244 10.92 -29.70 -1.05
C ASN A 244 12.18 -28.84 -0.84
N ILE A 245 12.11 -27.51 -1.01
CA ILE A 245 13.24 -26.61 -0.72
C ILE A 245 13.25 -26.08 0.72
N GLY A 246 12.41 -26.65 1.60
CA GLY A 246 12.38 -26.34 3.02
C GLY A 246 11.48 -25.17 3.42
N ILE A 247 10.57 -24.72 2.54
CA ILE A 247 9.61 -23.65 2.86
C ILE A 247 8.30 -24.29 3.33
N GLN A 248 7.80 -23.85 4.49
CA GLN A 248 6.52 -24.29 5.00
C GLN A 248 5.39 -23.71 4.15
N ILE A 249 4.45 -24.57 3.73
CA ILE A 249 3.30 -24.22 2.89
C ILE A 249 2.00 -24.20 3.69
N ALA A 250 1.01 -23.45 3.18
CA ALA A 250 -0.32 -23.36 3.78
C ALA A 250 -1.14 -24.69 3.70
N GLY A 251 -0.62 -25.68 3.00
CA GLY A 251 -1.37 -26.86 2.61
C GLY A 251 -2.19 -26.62 1.34
N ASN A 252 -2.54 -27.70 0.64
CA ASN A 252 -3.37 -27.64 -0.57
C ASN A 252 -4.12 -28.95 -0.80
N LYS A 253 -5.21 -28.87 -1.55
CA LYS A 253 -5.92 -30.04 -2.11
C LYS A 253 -6.15 -29.80 -3.59
N VAL A 254 -5.81 -30.81 -4.42
CA VAL A 254 -6.09 -30.78 -5.85
C VAL A 254 -7.41 -31.48 -6.11
N VAL A 255 -8.30 -30.81 -6.84
CA VAL A 255 -9.60 -31.34 -7.27
C VAL A 255 -9.67 -31.42 -8.78
N SER A 256 -10.38 -32.43 -9.27
CA SER A 256 -10.70 -32.63 -10.68
C SER A 256 -12.07 -33.23 -10.83
N GLY A 257 -12.66 -33.16 -12.02
CA GLY A 257 -13.96 -33.79 -12.34
C GLY A 257 -14.17 -33.92 -13.84
N ALA A 258 -15.16 -34.70 -14.22
CA ALA A 258 -15.51 -34.96 -15.61
C ALA A 258 -16.13 -33.71 -16.30
N ASP A 259 -16.87 -32.92 -15.53
CA ASP A 259 -17.58 -31.72 -15.97
C ASP A 259 -17.52 -30.61 -14.90
N SER A 260 -18.07 -29.45 -15.21
CA SER A 260 -18.05 -28.29 -14.30
C SER A 260 -18.89 -28.53 -13.04
N GLU A 261 -19.93 -29.35 -13.13
CA GLU A 261 -20.80 -29.68 -12.00
C GLU A 261 -20.03 -30.55 -10.98
N SER A 262 -19.42 -31.65 -11.44
CA SER A 262 -18.65 -32.55 -10.56
C SER A 262 -17.42 -31.85 -9.93
N VAL A 263 -16.76 -30.93 -10.65
CA VAL A 263 -15.69 -30.13 -10.08
C VAL A 263 -16.22 -29.17 -9.01
N THR A 264 -17.36 -28.52 -9.27
CA THR A 264 -17.99 -27.62 -8.30
C THR A 264 -18.40 -28.37 -7.02
N ASP A 265 -18.97 -29.56 -7.14
CA ASP A 265 -19.35 -30.40 -6.00
C ASP A 265 -18.11 -30.79 -5.18
N ASN A 266 -17.02 -31.18 -5.83
CA ASN A 266 -15.77 -31.51 -5.16
C ASN A 266 -15.14 -30.29 -4.45
N ILE A 267 -15.19 -29.11 -5.06
CA ILE A 267 -14.75 -27.86 -4.42
C ILE A 267 -15.66 -27.54 -3.23
N SER A 268 -16.97 -27.65 -3.38
CA SER A 268 -17.95 -27.39 -2.33
C SER A 268 -17.71 -28.29 -1.11
N SER A 269 -17.48 -29.58 -1.32
CA SER A 269 -17.14 -30.51 -0.24
C SER A 269 -15.87 -30.12 0.52
N ILE A 270 -14.86 -29.58 -0.18
CA ILE A 270 -13.64 -29.06 0.47
C ILE A 270 -13.95 -27.78 1.26
N THR A 271 -14.74 -26.86 0.70
CA THR A 271 -15.10 -25.62 1.39
C THR A 271 -15.93 -25.89 2.64
N GLU A 272 -16.86 -26.83 2.58
CA GLU A 272 -17.64 -27.31 3.73
C GLU A 272 -16.73 -27.93 4.80
N HIS A 273 -15.83 -28.82 4.41
CA HIS A 273 -14.89 -29.48 5.33
C HIS A 273 -14.03 -28.43 6.06
N TRP A 274 -13.49 -27.43 5.39
CA TRP A 274 -12.70 -26.39 6.06
C TRP A 274 -13.56 -25.42 6.86
N THR A 275 -14.80 -25.19 6.49
CA THR A 275 -15.75 -24.40 7.30
C THR A 275 -16.01 -25.09 8.64
N GLU A 276 -16.25 -26.41 8.64
CA GLU A 276 -16.48 -27.20 9.86
C GLU A 276 -15.21 -27.28 10.73
N LYS A 277 -14.05 -27.45 10.09
CA LYS A 277 -12.77 -27.66 10.75
C LYS A 277 -11.99 -26.38 11.06
N ARG A 278 -12.57 -25.19 10.80
CA ARG A 278 -11.83 -23.93 10.93
C ARG A 278 -11.30 -23.71 12.35
N ASN A 279 -12.01 -24.17 13.38
CA ASN A 279 -11.61 -24.05 14.78
C ASN A 279 -10.55 -25.08 15.23
N ASP A 280 -10.30 -26.11 14.43
CA ASP A 280 -9.30 -27.15 14.69
C ASP A 280 -7.94 -26.80 14.03
N ILE A 281 -7.87 -25.73 13.26
CA ILE A 281 -6.65 -25.29 12.56
C ILE A 281 -5.81 -24.41 13.50
N GLU A 282 -4.48 -24.53 13.41
CA GLU A 282 -3.54 -23.83 14.29
C GLU A 282 -3.51 -22.30 14.11
N TRP A 283 -4.09 -21.77 13.03
CA TRP A 283 -4.16 -20.37 12.68
C TRP A 283 -5.50 -19.97 12.08
N GLU A 284 -5.83 -18.70 12.10
CA GLU A 284 -7.09 -18.21 11.52
C GLU A 284 -7.13 -18.35 10.00
N ILE A 285 -8.29 -18.79 9.49
CA ILE A 285 -8.63 -18.80 8.07
C ILE A 285 -9.99 -18.14 7.86
N ASP A 286 -10.14 -17.39 6.76
CA ASP A 286 -11.38 -16.66 6.44
C ASP A 286 -12.08 -17.18 5.18
N GLY A 287 -11.60 -18.30 4.63
CA GLY A 287 -12.13 -18.91 3.43
C GLY A 287 -11.22 -19.95 2.79
N VAL A 288 -11.44 -20.15 1.50
CA VAL A 288 -10.67 -21.07 0.64
C VAL A 288 -10.29 -20.35 -0.63
N VAL A 289 -9.03 -20.41 -1.02
CA VAL A 289 -8.56 -19.91 -2.33
C VAL A 289 -8.62 -21.07 -3.33
N ILE A 290 -9.36 -20.87 -4.41
CA ILE A 290 -9.54 -21.82 -5.50
C ILE A 290 -8.76 -21.28 -6.69
N LYS A 291 -7.81 -22.04 -7.23
CA LYS A 291 -6.95 -21.63 -8.35
C LYS A 291 -6.99 -22.68 -9.45
N LEU A 292 -7.09 -22.25 -10.70
CA LEU A 292 -6.88 -23.14 -11.84
C LEU A 292 -5.46 -23.72 -11.77
N ASP A 293 -5.31 -25.05 -11.81
CA ASP A 293 -4.01 -25.72 -11.61
C ASP A 293 -3.06 -25.55 -12.81
N LEU A 294 -3.57 -25.53 -14.04
CA LEU A 294 -2.78 -25.44 -15.28
C LEU A 294 -2.21 -24.03 -15.50
N LEU A 295 -0.89 -23.85 -15.37
CA LEU A 295 -0.20 -22.56 -15.40
C LEU A 295 -0.30 -21.85 -16.77
N SER A 296 -0.13 -22.58 -17.88
CA SER A 296 -0.19 -21.99 -19.24
C SER A 296 -1.54 -21.34 -19.55
N LYS A 297 -2.63 -21.84 -18.95
CA LYS A 297 -3.96 -21.26 -19.11
C LYS A 297 -4.20 -20.03 -18.25
N ARG A 298 -3.53 -19.89 -17.12
CA ARG A 298 -3.58 -18.66 -16.31
C ARG A 298 -3.10 -17.45 -17.10
N GLU A 299 -2.05 -17.62 -17.92
CA GLU A 299 -1.54 -16.57 -18.80
C GLU A 299 -2.58 -16.16 -19.85
N THR A 300 -3.26 -17.14 -20.45
CA THR A 300 -4.31 -16.90 -21.47
C THR A 300 -5.55 -16.22 -20.89
N LEU A 301 -6.01 -16.63 -19.68
CA LEU A 301 -7.14 -16.02 -19.00
C LEU A 301 -6.84 -14.59 -18.54
N GLY A 302 -5.58 -14.32 -18.23
CA GLY A 302 -5.11 -13.00 -17.85
C GLY A 302 -5.71 -12.50 -16.54
N MET A 303 -5.83 -11.18 -16.46
CA MET A 303 -6.23 -10.46 -15.26
C MET A 303 -7.28 -9.41 -15.59
N THR A 304 -8.10 -9.05 -14.59
CA THR A 304 -8.86 -7.79 -14.60
C THR A 304 -7.98 -6.65 -14.09
N ALA A 305 -8.49 -5.44 -14.01
CA ALA A 305 -7.78 -4.32 -13.38
C ALA A 305 -7.36 -4.65 -11.92
N HIS A 306 -8.13 -5.47 -11.21
CA HIS A 306 -7.99 -5.69 -9.77
C HIS A 306 -7.60 -7.11 -9.36
N HIS A 307 -8.01 -8.15 -10.11
CA HIS A 307 -7.82 -9.56 -9.73
C HIS A 307 -7.58 -10.49 -10.92
N PRO A 308 -6.92 -11.65 -10.69
CA PRO A 308 -6.72 -12.69 -11.70
C PRO A 308 -8.05 -13.38 -12.03
N ARG A 309 -8.27 -13.70 -13.32
CA ARG A 309 -9.45 -14.44 -13.79
C ARG A 309 -9.39 -15.93 -13.49
N TRP A 310 -8.23 -16.44 -13.10
CA TRP A 310 -7.94 -17.85 -12.84
C TRP A 310 -7.94 -18.23 -11.36
N ALA A 311 -8.28 -17.30 -10.45
CA ALA A 311 -8.36 -17.56 -9.03
C ALA A 311 -9.57 -16.88 -8.40
N LEU A 312 -10.18 -17.57 -7.44
CA LEU A 312 -11.37 -17.15 -6.72
C LEU A 312 -11.17 -17.39 -5.22
N ALA A 313 -11.63 -16.47 -4.39
CA ALA A 313 -11.65 -16.63 -2.94
C ALA A 313 -13.08 -16.94 -2.47
N TRP A 314 -13.33 -18.19 -2.12
CA TRP A 314 -14.52 -18.56 -1.38
C TRP A 314 -14.43 -18.03 0.05
N LYS A 315 -15.42 -17.26 0.47
CA LYS A 315 -15.50 -16.71 1.83
C LYS A 315 -16.43 -17.57 2.68
N PHE A 316 -15.98 -17.88 3.89
CA PHE A 316 -16.86 -18.53 4.86
C PHE A 316 -18.09 -17.69 5.14
N PRO A 317 -19.23 -18.31 5.50
CA PRO A 317 -20.38 -17.57 5.98
C PRO A 317 -19.96 -16.61 7.11
N PRO A 318 -20.47 -15.38 7.11
CA PRO A 318 -20.14 -14.43 8.16
C PRO A 318 -20.63 -14.98 9.51
N GLU A 319 -19.86 -14.72 10.55
CA GLU A 319 -20.34 -14.96 11.89
C GLU A 319 -21.39 -13.92 12.25
N GLU A 320 -22.45 -14.40 12.90
CA GLU A 320 -23.57 -13.60 13.36
C GLU A 320 -23.58 -13.56 14.88
N ALA A 321 -23.99 -12.44 15.44
CA ALA A 321 -24.26 -12.34 16.87
C ALA A 321 -25.42 -11.37 17.13
N ASP A 322 -26.15 -11.65 18.21
CA ASP A 322 -27.24 -10.82 18.67
C ASP A 322 -26.73 -9.80 19.70
N THR A 323 -27.16 -8.56 19.55
CA THR A 323 -26.86 -7.50 20.51
C THR A 323 -28.01 -6.52 20.62
N VAL A 324 -27.83 -5.46 21.42
CA VAL A 324 -28.86 -4.45 21.65
C VAL A 324 -28.39 -3.10 21.14
N LEU A 325 -29.22 -2.38 20.41
CA LEU A 325 -28.96 -1.00 20.03
C LEU A 325 -29.16 -0.07 21.22
N MET A 326 -28.06 0.48 21.72
CA MET A 326 -28.05 1.32 22.91
C MET A 326 -28.28 2.80 22.59
N SER A 327 -27.64 3.32 21.54
CA SER A 327 -27.79 4.69 21.05
C SER A 327 -27.32 4.83 19.62
N VAL A 328 -27.57 5.97 18.99
CA VAL A 328 -27.06 6.29 17.64
C VAL A 328 -26.37 7.65 17.68
N ASP A 329 -25.09 7.65 17.29
CA ASP A 329 -24.29 8.87 17.14
C ASP A 329 -24.27 9.30 15.67
N TRP A 330 -24.54 10.58 15.41
CA TRP A 330 -24.49 11.14 14.07
C TRP A 330 -23.14 11.83 13.82
N GLN A 331 -22.31 11.23 12.99
CA GLN A 331 -20.94 11.67 12.74
C GLN A 331 -20.80 12.44 11.43
N VAL A 332 -20.06 13.54 11.45
CA VAL A 332 -19.81 14.38 10.26
C VAL A 332 -18.59 13.88 9.51
N GLY A 333 -18.79 13.48 8.27
CA GLY A 333 -17.72 13.06 7.37
C GLY A 333 -16.99 14.24 6.72
N ARG A 334 -15.87 13.97 6.08
CA ARG A 334 -15.03 14.94 5.34
C ARG A 334 -15.80 15.78 4.30
N THR A 335 -16.73 15.15 3.61
CA THR A 335 -17.58 15.80 2.58
C THR A 335 -18.81 16.52 3.15
N GLY A 336 -18.98 16.51 4.47
CA GLY A 336 -20.15 17.01 5.15
C GLY A 336 -21.29 15.99 5.28
N THR A 337 -21.15 14.79 4.73
CA THR A 337 -22.14 13.72 4.88
C THR A 337 -22.26 13.32 6.35
N ILE A 338 -23.49 13.27 6.86
CA ILE A 338 -23.77 12.82 8.23
C ILE A 338 -24.06 11.33 8.20
N THR A 339 -23.28 10.57 8.95
CA THR A 339 -23.37 9.11 8.99
C THR A 339 -23.81 8.65 10.37
N PRO A 340 -24.93 7.89 10.48
CA PRO A 340 -25.37 7.32 11.74
C PRO A 340 -24.47 6.13 12.10
N VAL A 341 -23.99 6.10 13.34
CA VAL A 341 -23.23 5.01 13.93
C VAL A 341 -24.01 4.48 15.13
N ALA A 342 -24.44 3.25 15.05
CA ALA A 342 -25.07 2.54 16.15
C ALA A 342 -24.05 2.21 17.23
N ARG A 343 -24.30 2.60 18.47
CA ARG A 343 -23.65 2.06 19.65
C ARG A 343 -24.45 0.86 20.12
N VAL A 344 -23.80 -0.28 20.20
CA VAL A 344 -24.43 -1.53 20.60
C VAL A 344 -23.82 -2.04 21.91
N ALA A 345 -24.61 -2.81 22.68
CA ALA A 345 -24.05 -3.51 23.83
C ALA A 345 -22.90 -4.42 23.37
N PRO A 346 -21.76 -4.46 24.07
CA PRO A 346 -20.59 -5.22 23.63
C PRO A 346 -20.93 -6.66 23.27
N VAL A 347 -20.48 -7.11 22.11
CA VAL A 347 -20.68 -8.50 21.67
C VAL A 347 -19.50 -8.97 20.85
N THR A 348 -19.06 -10.20 21.09
CA THR A 348 -17.95 -10.81 20.36
C THR A 348 -18.45 -11.44 19.06
N VAL A 349 -17.84 -11.03 17.93
CA VAL A 349 -18.09 -11.56 16.59
C VAL A 349 -16.74 -11.73 15.90
N SER A 350 -16.44 -12.91 15.40
CA SER A 350 -15.17 -13.23 14.75
C SER A 350 -13.96 -12.79 15.61
N GLY A 351 -13.95 -13.18 16.89
CA GLY A 351 -12.86 -12.90 17.82
C GLY A 351 -12.67 -11.43 18.22
N VAL A 352 -13.58 -10.52 17.82
CA VAL A 352 -13.49 -9.09 18.17
C VAL A 352 -14.75 -8.64 18.88
N THR A 353 -14.57 -7.89 19.98
CA THR A 353 -15.68 -7.23 20.66
C THR A 353 -16.13 -6.01 19.87
N VAL A 354 -17.39 -6.03 19.40
CA VAL A 354 -18.03 -4.98 18.63
C VAL A 354 -18.90 -4.15 19.55
N GLU A 355 -18.69 -2.82 19.56
CA GLU A 355 -19.46 -1.85 20.30
C GLU A 355 -20.02 -0.75 19.39
N ASN A 356 -19.49 -0.61 18.18
CA ASN A 356 -19.93 0.40 17.20
C ASN A 356 -20.17 -0.25 15.84
N VAL A 357 -21.32 0.05 15.24
CA VAL A 357 -21.74 -0.50 13.95
C VAL A 357 -22.24 0.64 13.06
N THR A 358 -21.74 0.75 11.83
CA THR A 358 -22.25 1.77 10.92
C THR A 358 -23.66 1.43 10.44
N LEU A 359 -24.54 2.45 10.42
CA LEU A 359 -25.86 2.38 9.77
C LEU A 359 -25.84 3.02 8.38
N HIS A 360 -24.66 3.32 7.84
CA HIS A 360 -24.38 3.85 6.51
C HIS A 360 -25.00 5.22 6.22
N ASN A 361 -26.32 5.37 6.27
CA ASN A 361 -27.04 6.60 6.00
C ASN A 361 -28.45 6.59 6.66
N SER A 362 -29.15 7.72 6.62
CA SER A 362 -30.52 7.83 7.17
C SER A 362 -31.51 6.91 6.47
N GLY A 363 -31.37 6.69 5.15
CA GLY A 363 -32.23 5.78 4.40
C GLY A 363 -32.11 4.32 4.85
N GLU A 364 -30.95 3.89 5.31
CA GLU A 364 -30.75 2.53 5.87
C GLU A 364 -31.42 2.40 7.24
N VAL A 365 -31.40 3.45 8.08
CA VAL A 365 -32.15 3.49 9.34
C VAL A 365 -33.64 3.30 9.09
N ASP A 366 -34.20 4.02 8.10
CA ASP A 366 -35.60 3.92 7.73
C ASP A 366 -35.95 2.55 7.11
N ARG A 367 -35.05 1.99 6.31
CA ARG A 367 -35.20 0.65 5.69
C ARG A 367 -35.25 -0.46 6.73
N LEU A 368 -34.36 -0.41 7.71
CA LEU A 368 -34.29 -1.39 8.80
C LEU A 368 -35.44 -1.25 9.79
N LYS A 369 -36.08 -0.08 9.84
CA LYS A 369 -37.09 0.30 10.86
C LYS A 369 -36.60 0.07 12.29
N ILE A 370 -35.33 0.30 12.50
CA ILE A 370 -34.61 0.07 13.76
C ILE A 370 -34.91 1.18 14.77
N ALA A 371 -35.00 0.82 16.03
CA ALA A 371 -35.22 1.74 17.15
C ALA A 371 -34.21 1.52 18.26
N ILE A 372 -33.90 2.54 19.05
CA ILE A 372 -33.07 2.40 20.26
C ILE A 372 -33.82 1.46 21.21
N GLY A 373 -33.09 0.48 21.79
CA GLY A 373 -33.65 -0.59 22.61
C GLY A 373 -34.10 -1.81 21.82
N ASP A 374 -33.86 -1.89 20.51
CA ASP A 374 -34.06 -3.11 19.74
C ASP A 374 -32.91 -4.11 19.95
N LYS A 375 -33.29 -5.39 20.03
CA LYS A 375 -32.37 -6.49 19.82
C LYS A 375 -32.13 -6.67 18.33
N VAL A 376 -30.87 -6.67 17.94
CA VAL A 376 -30.44 -6.66 16.54
C VAL A 376 -29.44 -7.77 16.28
N LYS A 377 -29.48 -8.32 15.09
CA LYS A 377 -28.47 -9.24 14.59
C LYS A 377 -27.39 -8.46 13.84
N ILE A 378 -26.15 -8.66 14.25
CA ILE A 378 -25.00 -8.12 13.55
C ILE A 378 -24.23 -9.23 12.86
N VAL A 379 -23.63 -8.91 11.72
CA VAL A 379 -22.70 -9.76 10.98
C VAL A 379 -21.40 -9.02 10.77
N ARG A 380 -20.29 -9.75 10.83
CA ARG A 380 -18.99 -9.26 10.41
C ARG A 380 -18.55 -10.06 9.20
N ARG A 381 -18.60 -9.43 8.01
CA ARG A 381 -18.13 -10.05 6.77
C ARG A 381 -16.67 -9.73 6.56
N GLY A 382 -15.83 -10.79 6.59
CA GLY A 382 -14.42 -10.70 6.18
C GLY A 382 -13.75 -9.46 6.72
N ASP A 383 -13.49 -9.45 7.99
CA ASP A 383 -12.53 -8.59 8.70
C ASP A 383 -12.69 -7.05 8.65
N VAL A 384 -13.77 -6.49 8.04
CA VAL A 384 -13.74 -5.05 7.79
C VAL A 384 -14.75 -4.27 8.62
N ILE A 385 -16.04 -4.41 8.42
CA ILE A 385 -17.01 -3.50 9.06
C ILE A 385 -18.22 -4.32 9.54
N PRO A 386 -18.54 -4.27 10.86
CA PRO A 386 -19.77 -4.89 11.35
C PRO A 386 -20.99 -4.17 10.79
N LYS A 387 -22.03 -4.93 10.44
CA LYS A 387 -23.28 -4.45 9.88
C LYS A 387 -24.47 -5.04 10.62
N ILE A 388 -25.49 -4.24 10.91
CA ILE A 388 -26.79 -4.71 11.35
C ILE A 388 -27.54 -5.23 10.12
N VAL A 389 -27.99 -6.48 10.19
CA VAL A 389 -28.71 -7.14 9.08
C VAL A 389 -30.18 -7.35 9.35
N GLU A 390 -30.57 -7.48 10.63
CA GLU A 390 -31.92 -7.83 11.03
C GLU A 390 -32.25 -7.20 12.39
N VAL A 391 -33.52 -6.81 12.56
CA VAL A 391 -34.11 -6.40 13.85
C VAL A 391 -34.93 -7.57 14.38
N LEU A 392 -34.53 -8.08 15.54
CA LEU A 392 -35.13 -9.28 16.15
C LEU A 392 -36.33 -8.94 17.06
N GLY A 393 -36.50 -7.64 17.37
CA GLY A 393 -37.57 -7.14 18.22
C GLY A 393 -37.04 -6.33 19.41
N LYS A 394 -37.90 -6.04 20.39
CA LYS A 394 -37.51 -5.27 21.58
C LYS A 394 -36.59 -6.10 22.48
N ALA A 395 -35.50 -5.47 22.91
CA ALA A 395 -34.56 -6.09 23.84
C ALA A 395 -35.12 -6.12 25.27
N THR A 396 -34.59 -7.07 26.03
CA THR A 396 -34.82 -7.25 27.47
C THR A 396 -33.52 -7.03 28.25
N ILE A 397 -33.62 -6.92 29.56
CA ILE A 397 -32.41 -6.72 30.41
C ILE A 397 -31.45 -7.90 30.30
N THR A 398 -31.93 -9.10 30.11
CA THR A 398 -31.13 -10.31 29.93
C THR A 398 -30.30 -10.29 28.63
N ASP A 399 -30.64 -9.47 27.65
CA ASP A 399 -29.89 -9.35 26.40
C ASP A 399 -28.59 -8.53 26.57
N ILE A 400 -28.44 -7.79 27.67
CA ILE A 400 -27.27 -6.97 27.99
C ILE A 400 -26.48 -7.46 29.21
N GLU A 401 -27.06 -8.33 30.04
CA GLU A 401 -26.42 -8.87 31.24
C GLU A 401 -25.18 -9.73 30.91
N GLY A 402 -24.13 -9.60 31.73
CA GLY A 402 -22.92 -10.42 31.61
C GLY A 402 -22.01 -10.09 30.43
N ARG A 403 -22.28 -9.01 29.70
CA ARG A 403 -21.41 -8.56 28.60
C ARG A 403 -20.14 -7.91 29.10
N ILE A 404 -19.09 -7.93 28.28
CA ILE A 404 -17.75 -7.47 28.62
C ILE A 404 -17.26 -6.56 27.49
N HIS A 405 -16.70 -5.40 27.87
CA HIS A 405 -16.04 -4.48 26.93
C HIS A 405 -14.76 -5.07 26.33
N SER A 406 -14.27 -4.46 25.26
CA SER A 406 -13.03 -4.84 24.60
C SER A 406 -11.77 -4.76 25.47
N ASP A 407 -11.81 -3.97 26.55
CA ASP A 407 -10.74 -3.84 27.55
C ASP A 407 -10.86 -4.85 28.71
N GLY A 408 -11.84 -5.76 28.66
CA GLY A 408 -12.10 -6.76 29.69
C GLY A 408 -12.93 -6.26 30.89
N SER A 409 -13.36 -4.98 30.91
CA SER A 409 -14.23 -4.46 31.94
C SER A 409 -15.68 -4.95 31.76
N GLN A 410 -16.41 -5.10 32.86
CA GLN A 410 -17.80 -5.50 32.80
C GLN A 410 -18.69 -4.38 32.26
N TYR A 411 -19.58 -4.75 31.32
CA TYR A 411 -20.59 -3.83 30.81
C TYR A 411 -21.68 -3.61 31.89
N SER A 412 -21.91 -2.34 32.22
CA SER A 412 -22.81 -1.93 33.33
C SER A 412 -23.90 -0.93 32.92
N GLU A 413 -24.02 -0.62 31.63
CA GLU A 413 -25.05 0.29 31.15
C GLU A 413 -26.45 -0.33 31.32
N ARG A 414 -27.45 0.51 31.56
CA ARG A 414 -28.84 0.08 31.67
C ARG A 414 -29.47 -0.01 30.29
N LEU A 415 -30.43 -0.90 30.13
CA LEU A 415 -31.24 -0.99 28.93
C LEU A 415 -31.86 0.39 28.65
N PRO A 416 -31.66 0.96 27.45
CA PRO A 416 -32.20 2.28 27.10
C PRO A 416 -33.73 2.25 27.02
N HIS A 417 -34.32 3.44 27.20
CA HIS A 417 -35.73 3.57 26.92
C HIS A 417 -35.99 3.38 25.43
N TYR A 418 -36.96 2.54 25.10
CA TYR A 418 -37.32 2.27 23.72
C TYR A 418 -37.80 3.52 23.01
N SER A 419 -37.11 3.97 21.96
CA SER A 419 -37.43 5.19 21.23
C SER A 419 -36.99 5.10 19.75
N LYS A 420 -37.73 5.81 18.91
CA LYS A 420 -37.37 5.98 17.50
C LYS A 420 -36.06 6.76 17.38
N ILE A 421 -35.25 6.39 16.40
CA ILE A 421 -34.07 7.17 16.03
C ILE A 421 -34.53 8.46 15.33
N GLU A 422 -34.16 9.59 15.89
CA GLU A 422 -34.44 10.88 15.30
C GLU A 422 -33.28 11.29 14.36
N THR A 423 -33.68 11.67 13.15
CA THR A 423 -32.73 12.24 12.19
C THR A 423 -32.49 13.71 12.53
N PRO A 424 -31.21 14.15 12.73
CA PRO A 424 -30.95 15.52 13.11
C PRO A 424 -31.34 16.50 11.98
N SER A 425 -31.90 17.66 12.35
CA SER A 425 -32.15 18.78 11.44
C SER A 425 -30.95 19.74 11.36
N HIS A 426 -30.08 19.72 12.36
CA HIS A 426 -28.88 20.56 12.47
C HIS A 426 -27.64 19.72 12.60
N CYS A 427 -26.52 20.27 12.15
CA CYS A 427 -25.24 19.59 12.20
C CYS A 427 -24.77 19.40 13.65
N PRO A 428 -24.43 18.18 14.08
CA PRO A 428 -24.03 17.92 15.47
C PRO A 428 -22.68 18.57 15.86
N SER A 429 -21.94 19.11 14.87
CA SER A 429 -20.64 19.74 15.13
C SER A 429 -20.66 21.28 15.05
N CYS A 430 -21.46 21.86 14.16
CA CYS A 430 -21.44 23.30 13.91
C CYS A 430 -22.84 23.98 13.93
N ASP A 431 -23.88 23.21 14.26
CA ASP A 431 -25.28 23.64 14.38
C ASP A 431 -25.87 24.29 13.13
N SER A 432 -25.24 24.18 11.98
CA SER A 432 -25.80 24.65 10.71
C SER A 432 -26.90 23.71 10.24
N ASP A 433 -27.90 24.25 9.52
CA ASP A 433 -28.97 23.47 8.90
C ASP A 433 -28.41 22.36 8.01
N LEU A 434 -29.02 21.18 8.08
CA LEU A 434 -28.70 20.05 7.23
C LEU A 434 -29.60 20.01 6.00
N ILE A 435 -29.07 19.61 4.88
CA ILE A 435 -29.82 19.38 3.65
C ILE A 435 -29.96 17.88 3.36
N GLN A 436 -31.13 17.51 2.83
CA GLN A 436 -31.33 16.14 2.33
C GLN A 436 -30.77 16.00 0.92
N ASP A 437 -29.95 14.96 0.71
CA ASP A 437 -29.35 14.60 -0.58
C ASP A 437 -29.60 13.11 -0.84
N GLY A 438 -30.75 12.77 -1.40
CA GLY A 438 -31.20 11.39 -1.56
C GLY A 438 -31.35 10.66 -0.22
N ALA A 439 -30.63 9.55 -0.06
CA ALA A 439 -30.59 8.77 1.19
C ALA A 439 -29.63 9.37 2.24
N PHE A 440 -28.93 10.46 1.93
CA PHE A 440 -27.94 11.09 2.80
C PHE A 440 -28.44 12.44 3.31
N ILE A 441 -27.93 12.84 4.45
CA ILE A 441 -28.04 14.21 4.96
C ILE A 441 -26.67 14.84 5.01
N ARG A 442 -26.58 16.15 4.72
CA ARG A 442 -25.29 16.84 4.60
C ARG A 442 -25.26 18.18 5.33
N CYS A 443 -24.14 18.41 5.98
CA CYS A 443 -23.75 19.73 6.43
C CYS A 443 -23.07 20.47 5.28
N THR A 444 -23.60 21.61 4.86
CA THR A 444 -23.05 22.44 3.78
C THR A 444 -21.96 23.40 4.26
N ASN A 445 -21.84 23.62 5.57
CA ASN A 445 -20.85 24.52 6.14
C ASN A 445 -19.41 23.99 5.88
N LEU A 446 -18.67 24.68 5.02
CA LEU A 446 -17.29 24.35 4.68
C LEU A 446 -16.32 24.54 5.86
N ASN A 447 -16.68 25.40 6.81
CA ASN A 447 -15.89 25.70 8.01
C ASN A 447 -16.34 24.88 9.23
N CYS A 448 -17.12 23.81 9.02
CA CYS A 448 -17.50 22.89 10.09
C CYS A 448 -16.24 22.23 10.72
N PRO A 449 -16.05 22.31 12.06
CA PRO A 449 -14.84 21.79 12.73
C PRO A 449 -14.59 20.31 12.43
N SER A 450 -15.61 19.46 12.53
CA SER A 450 -15.45 18.03 12.22
C SER A 450 -15.10 17.76 10.76
N ARG A 451 -15.55 18.59 9.81
CA ARG A 451 -15.12 18.48 8.41
C ARG A 451 -13.65 18.84 8.27
N LEU A 452 -13.18 19.87 8.97
CA LEU A 452 -11.78 20.28 8.95
C LEU A 452 -10.87 19.19 9.53
N GLU A 453 -11.20 18.63 10.69
CA GLU A 453 -10.47 17.49 11.28
C GLU A 453 -10.32 16.33 10.30
N ARG A 454 -11.42 15.91 9.67
CA ARG A 454 -11.41 14.83 8.67
C ARG A 454 -10.65 15.20 7.39
N ARG A 455 -10.64 16.49 7.00
CA ARG A 455 -9.83 16.97 5.87
C ARG A 455 -8.33 16.95 6.20
N ILE A 456 -7.93 17.37 7.40
CA ILE A 456 -6.54 17.27 7.87
C ILE A 456 -6.08 15.82 7.83
N LEU A 457 -6.84 14.89 8.41
CA LEU A 457 -6.50 13.48 8.41
C LEU A 457 -6.41 12.87 7.00
N TYR A 458 -7.27 13.30 6.11
CA TYR A 458 -7.22 12.84 4.72
C TYR A 458 -6.01 13.40 3.98
N TRP A 459 -5.72 14.70 4.15
CA TRP A 459 -4.57 15.39 3.57
C TRP A 459 -3.27 14.72 4.00
N THR A 460 -3.08 14.52 5.29
CA THR A 460 -1.86 13.93 5.84
C THR A 460 -1.70 12.47 5.44
N ARG A 461 -2.77 11.68 5.41
CA ARG A 461 -2.74 10.30 4.93
C ARG A 461 -2.44 10.20 3.43
N SER A 462 -3.02 11.08 2.61
CA SER A 462 -2.80 11.11 1.16
C SER A 462 -1.36 11.47 0.79
N LEU A 463 -0.73 12.31 1.61
CA LEU A 463 0.67 12.72 1.46
C LEU A 463 1.63 11.83 2.27
N GLU A 464 1.09 10.78 2.94
CA GLU A 464 1.86 9.83 3.75
C GLU A 464 2.66 10.49 4.89
N LEU A 465 2.11 11.54 5.50
CA LEU A 465 2.72 12.25 6.61
C LEU A 465 2.44 11.53 7.94
N ASP A 466 3.49 11.15 8.61
CA ASP A 466 3.42 10.48 9.93
C ASP A 466 3.27 11.50 11.08
N GLY A 467 2.65 11.05 12.17
CA GLY A 467 2.57 11.80 13.43
C GLY A 467 1.31 12.64 13.61
N ILE A 468 0.49 12.86 12.57
CA ILE A 468 -0.79 13.57 12.67
C ILE A 468 -1.94 12.54 12.67
N GLY A 469 -2.29 12.05 13.85
CA GLY A 469 -3.43 11.16 14.08
C GLY A 469 -4.71 11.93 14.49
N GLU A 470 -5.81 11.19 14.74
CA GLU A 470 -7.12 11.76 15.07
C GLU A 470 -7.07 12.72 16.28
N LYS A 471 -6.35 12.33 17.35
CA LYS A 471 -6.24 13.17 18.56
C LYS A 471 -5.52 14.49 18.28
N LEU A 472 -4.42 14.47 17.52
CA LEU A 472 -3.69 15.68 17.19
C LEU A 472 -4.50 16.57 16.26
N ALA A 473 -5.14 16.00 15.22
CA ALA A 473 -6.02 16.77 14.33
C ALA A 473 -7.17 17.45 15.09
N GLN A 474 -7.77 16.77 16.05
CA GLN A 474 -8.79 17.33 16.93
C GLN A 474 -8.24 18.47 17.79
N GLN A 475 -7.09 18.31 18.44
CA GLN A 475 -6.46 19.36 19.25
C GLN A 475 -6.10 20.58 18.39
N LEU A 476 -5.54 20.41 17.21
CA LEU A 476 -5.21 21.49 16.29
C LEU A 476 -6.45 22.35 15.92
N CYS A 477 -7.59 21.69 15.73
CA CYS A 477 -8.85 22.40 15.46
C CYS A 477 -9.46 23.03 16.71
N SER A 478 -9.49 22.32 17.86
CA SER A 478 -10.11 22.81 19.10
C SER A 478 -9.35 23.97 19.73
N GLU A 479 -8.00 23.96 19.66
CA GLU A 479 -7.14 25.06 20.12
C GLU A 479 -7.10 26.23 19.10
N GLY A 480 -7.77 26.08 17.93
CA GLY A 480 -7.81 27.13 16.90
C GLY A 480 -6.50 27.37 16.18
N LEU A 481 -5.53 26.47 16.31
CA LEU A 481 -4.22 26.53 15.63
C LEU A 481 -4.37 26.29 14.12
N VAL A 482 -5.32 25.47 13.71
CA VAL A 482 -5.60 25.16 12.31
C VAL A 482 -7.08 25.44 12.03
N LYS A 483 -7.35 26.37 11.12
CA LYS A 483 -8.68 26.72 10.60
C LYS A 483 -8.85 26.36 9.12
N SER A 484 -7.75 26.09 8.44
CA SER A 484 -7.69 25.64 7.04
C SER A 484 -6.47 24.72 6.83
N LEU A 485 -6.42 23.98 5.72
CA LEU A 485 -5.28 23.11 5.42
C LEU A 485 -3.96 23.88 5.27
N SER A 486 -4.03 25.14 4.81
CA SER A 486 -2.84 26.01 4.67
C SER A 486 -2.16 26.30 6.00
N ASP A 487 -2.93 26.34 7.10
CA ASP A 487 -2.42 26.66 8.42
C ASP A 487 -1.49 25.57 8.97
N LEU A 488 -1.58 24.35 8.44
CA LEU A 488 -0.64 23.26 8.76
C LEU A 488 0.82 23.64 8.43
N TYR A 489 1.03 24.44 7.37
CA TYR A 489 2.35 24.79 6.84
C TYR A 489 2.97 26.03 7.49
N VAL A 490 2.25 26.65 8.43
CA VAL A 490 2.75 27.78 9.24
C VAL A 490 2.86 27.43 10.73
N LEU A 491 2.56 26.18 11.11
CA LEU A 491 2.75 25.70 12.48
C LEU A 491 4.23 25.71 12.87
N GLU A 492 4.50 26.08 14.11
CA GLU A 492 5.82 26.04 14.71
C GLU A 492 5.93 24.89 15.74
N ILE A 493 7.16 24.49 16.06
CA ILE A 493 7.42 23.47 17.09
C ILE A 493 6.82 23.90 18.44
N SER A 494 6.84 25.20 18.74
CA SER A 494 6.25 25.79 19.95
C SER A 494 4.76 25.58 20.07
N ASP A 495 4.02 25.66 18.95
CA ASP A 495 2.56 25.44 18.92
C ASP A 495 2.21 24.00 19.28
N LEU A 496 2.97 23.05 18.70
CA LEU A 496 2.73 21.63 18.91
C LEU A 496 3.21 21.14 20.29
N SER A 497 4.34 21.64 20.78
CA SER A 497 4.92 21.17 22.05
C SER A 497 4.07 21.50 23.27
N ASN A 498 3.13 22.43 23.15
CA ASN A 498 2.20 22.82 24.22
C ASN A 498 0.94 21.93 24.23
N LEU A 499 0.74 21.07 23.24
CA LEU A 499 -0.44 20.18 23.13
C LEU A 499 -0.27 18.92 24.00
N GLU A 500 -1.40 18.36 24.43
CA GLU A 500 -1.41 17.16 25.26
C GLU A 500 -0.72 15.98 24.55
N ARG A 501 0.22 15.32 25.24
CA ARG A 501 1.01 14.18 24.74
C ARG A 501 1.96 14.49 23.59
N MET A 502 2.26 15.78 23.34
CA MET A 502 3.24 16.20 22.34
C MET A 502 4.52 16.69 23.01
N ALA A 503 5.56 15.83 23.03
CA ALA A 503 6.90 16.23 23.46
C ALA A 503 7.66 16.90 22.30
N LEU A 504 8.73 17.66 22.62
CA LEU A 504 9.56 18.37 21.65
C LEU A 504 9.99 17.48 20.47
N LYS A 505 10.40 16.24 20.69
CA LYS A 505 10.79 15.31 19.63
C LYS A 505 9.64 14.98 18.68
N SER A 506 8.43 14.75 19.21
CA SER A 506 7.25 14.47 18.39
C SER A 506 6.82 15.69 17.60
N ALA A 507 6.84 16.87 18.22
CA ALA A 507 6.56 18.15 17.56
C ALA A 507 7.54 18.42 16.40
N THR A 508 8.85 18.25 16.65
CA THR A 508 9.88 18.40 15.62
C THR A 508 9.67 17.42 14.45
N ASN A 509 9.31 16.16 14.74
CA ASN A 509 9.04 15.18 13.67
C ASN A 509 7.85 15.59 12.80
N VAL A 510 6.76 16.07 13.40
CA VAL A 510 5.57 16.53 12.65
C VAL A 510 5.93 17.72 11.76
N ILE A 511 6.64 18.72 12.29
CA ILE A 511 7.06 19.89 11.49
C ILE A 511 7.98 19.48 10.34
N ASN A 512 8.96 18.59 10.58
CA ASN A 512 9.83 18.09 9.52
C ASN A 512 9.06 17.34 8.42
N GLN A 513 8.03 16.57 8.77
CA GLN A 513 7.15 15.90 7.81
C GLN A 513 6.38 16.92 6.96
N LEU A 514 5.80 17.95 7.59
CA LEU A 514 5.11 19.05 6.88
C LEU A 514 6.07 19.81 5.96
N GLU A 515 7.27 20.15 6.41
CA GLU A 515 8.28 20.82 5.59
C GLU A 515 8.69 19.97 4.38
N SER A 516 8.91 18.67 4.57
CA SER A 516 9.26 17.75 3.47
C SER A 516 8.15 17.61 2.43
N SER A 517 6.89 17.85 2.82
CA SER A 517 5.73 17.78 1.93
C SER A 517 5.42 19.10 1.19
N LYS A 518 6.18 20.18 1.42
CA LYS A 518 5.95 21.45 0.72
C LYS A 518 6.21 21.36 -0.78
N LYS A 519 6.98 20.37 -1.23
CA LYS A 519 7.22 20.11 -2.65
C LYS A 519 6.49 18.84 -3.08
N MET A 520 5.47 18.99 -3.92
CA MET A 520 4.64 17.87 -4.37
C MET A 520 4.21 18.00 -5.82
N SER A 521 3.85 16.88 -6.46
CA SER A 521 3.30 16.90 -7.81
C SER A 521 1.85 17.39 -7.84
N LEU A 522 1.40 17.88 -9.00
CA LEU A 522 0.01 18.29 -9.19
C LEU A 522 -0.95 17.12 -8.97
N SER A 523 -0.57 15.90 -9.35
CA SER A 523 -1.39 14.70 -9.12
C SER A 523 -1.56 14.39 -7.62
N GLN A 524 -0.48 14.48 -6.84
CA GLN A 524 -0.51 14.33 -5.39
C GLN A 524 -1.36 15.41 -4.73
N PHE A 525 -1.19 16.66 -5.15
CA PHE A 525 -1.97 17.80 -4.65
C PHE A 525 -3.47 17.60 -4.88
N LEU A 526 -3.89 17.27 -6.10
CA LEU A 526 -5.28 17.01 -6.45
C LEU A 526 -5.88 15.86 -5.65
N SER A 527 -5.14 14.76 -5.52
CA SER A 527 -5.55 13.60 -4.73
C SER A 527 -5.73 13.99 -3.25
N ALA A 528 -4.80 14.74 -2.67
CA ALA A 528 -4.81 15.15 -1.27
C ALA A 528 -5.92 16.17 -0.94
N LEU A 529 -6.34 17.03 -1.89
CA LEU A 529 -7.48 17.93 -1.71
C LEU A 529 -8.79 17.20 -1.39
N GLY A 530 -8.88 15.92 -1.74
CA GLY A 530 -9.99 15.06 -1.41
C GLY A 530 -11.31 15.51 -2.02
N ILE A 531 -11.29 15.92 -3.27
CA ILE A 531 -12.48 16.24 -4.05
C ILE A 531 -13.26 14.95 -4.28
N PRO A 532 -14.60 14.96 -4.03
CA PRO A 532 -15.41 13.77 -4.30
C PRO A 532 -15.29 13.33 -5.77
N GLY A 533 -15.11 12.04 -6.00
CA GLY A 533 -14.95 11.48 -7.34
C GLY A 533 -13.53 11.52 -7.91
N ILE A 534 -12.58 12.22 -7.29
CA ILE A 534 -11.17 12.20 -7.70
C ILE A 534 -10.38 11.27 -6.77
N GLY A 535 -10.02 10.09 -7.29
CA GLY A 535 -9.01 9.22 -6.69
C GLY A 535 -7.60 9.49 -7.27
N PRO A 536 -6.55 8.81 -6.78
CA PRO A 536 -5.18 9.02 -7.26
C PRO A 536 -5.01 8.83 -8.78
N GLU A 537 -5.71 7.87 -9.39
CA GLU A 537 -5.65 7.61 -10.84
C GLU A 537 -6.23 8.77 -11.65
N LEU A 538 -7.45 9.23 -11.30
CA LEU A 538 -8.06 10.38 -11.98
C LEU A 538 -7.29 11.68 -11.72
N ALA A 539 -6.73 11.86 -10.52
CA ALA A 539 -5.88 13.00 -10.21
C ALA A 539 -4.65 13.04 -11.12
N SER A 540 -4.03 11.89 -11.40
CA SER A 540 -2.90 11.79 -12.34
C SER A 540 -3.32 12.14 -13.76
N LEU A 541 -4.43 11.58 -14.25
CA LEU A 541 -4.92 11.86 -15.62
C LEU A 541 -5.30 13.35 -15.79
N VAL A 542 -5.92 13.97 -14.79
CA VAL A 542 -6.24 15.41 -14.81
C VAL A 542 -4.96 16.25 -14.78
N ALA A 543 -4.00 15.90 -13.90
CA ALA A 543 -2.72 16.61 -13.82
C ALA A 543 -1.93 16.54 -15.12
N ASP A 544 -1.90 15.38 -15.76
CA ASP A 544 -1.29 15.18 -17.09
C ASP A 544 -1.92 16.06 -18.17
N LYS A 545 -3.26 16.21 -18.14
CA LYS A 545 -4.01 17.00 -19.14
C LYS A 545 -3.83 18.49 -18.96
N VAL A 546 -3.96 18.98 -17.70
CA VAL A 546 -3.90 20.41 -17.41
C VAL A 546 -2.47 20.93 -17.21
N SER A 547 -1.55 20.06 -16.90
CA SER A 547 -0.11 20.27 -16.72
C SER A 547 0.25 21.21 -15.56
N THR A 548 -0.48 22.29 -15.28
CA THR A 548 -0.20 23.24 -14.21
C THR A 548 -1.44 23.54 -13.37
N ILE A 549 -1.21 23.97 -12.14
CA ILE A 549 -2.30 24.41 -11.25
C ILE A 549 -3.01 25.64 -11.80
N ASP A 550 -2.27 26.56 -12.46
CA ASP A 550 -2.86 27.77 -13.03
C ASP A 550 -3.81 27.47 -14.18
N ASN A 551 -3.47 26.52 -15.05
CA ASN A 551 -4.38 26.01 -16.09
C ASN A 551 -5.64 25.42 -15.48
N LEU A 552 -5.50 24.66 -14.38
CA LEU A 552 -6.66 24.10 -13.69
C LEU A 552 -7.56 25.18 -13.10
N LEU A 553 -6.99 26.22 -12.47
CA LEU A 553 -7.73 27.36 -11.94
C LEU A 553 -8.42 28.17 -13.06
N TYR A 554 -7.76 28.28 -14.21
CA TYR A 554 -8.38 28.88 -15.40
C TYR A 554 -9.63 28.10 -15.84
N LEU A 555 -9.57 26.76 -15.89
CA LEU A 555 -10.74 25.94 -16.21
C LEU A 555 -11.89 26.11 -15.20
N VAL A 556 -11.57 26.23 -13.90
CA VAL A 556 -12.59 26.49 -12.87
C VAL A 556 -13.26 27.85 -13.10
N ASN A 557 -12.50 28.90 -13.41
CA ASN A 557 -13.04 30.22 -13.68
C ASN A 557 -13.90 30.22 -14.96
N THR A 558 -13.42 29.59 -16.03
CA THR A 558 -14.18 29.43 -17.28
C THR A 558 -15.52 28.73 -17.04
N ARG A 559 -15.53 27.65 -16.24
CA ARG A 559 -16.77 26.96 -15.87
C ARG A 559 -17.74 27.89 -15.11
N ASN A 560 -17.21 28.67 -14.17
CA ASN A 560 -18.04 29.57 -13.36
C ASN A 560 -18.66 30.72 -14.19
N GLU A 561 -18.00 31.17 -15.25
CA GLU A 561 -18.54 32.18 -16.18
C GLU A 561 -19.75 31.66 -16.98
N TYR A 562 -19.79 30.35 -17.29
CA TYR A 562 -20.93 29.73 -17.98
C TYR A 562 -22.15 29.51 -17.05
N GLY A 563 -21.94 29.46 -15.71
CA GLY A 563 -23.01 29.27 -14.72
C GLY A 563 -23.84 28.00 -14.95
N ASP A 564 -25.15 28.09 -14.70
CA ASP A 564 -26.12 27.01 -14.90
C ASP A 564 -26.77 27.06 -16.31
N SER A 565 -26.06 27.54 -17.33
CA SER A 565 -26.58 27.55 -18.70
C SER A 565 -26.69 26.11 -19.25
N ASP A 566 -27.68 25.89 -20.17
CA ASP A 566 -27.83 24.60 -20.85
C ASP A 566 -26.65 24.25 -21.81
N GLU A 567 -25.75 25.20 -22.02
CA GLU A 567 -24.56 25.00 -22.84
C GLU A 567 -23.42 24.36 -22.05
N ILE A 568 -22.80 23.32 -22.59
CA ILE A 568 -21.64 22.66 -21.98
C ILE A 568 -20.45 23.62 -21.99
N SER A 569 -19.91 23.94 -20.81
CA SER A 569 -18.75 24.79 -20.68
C SER A 569 -17.52 24.20 -21.41
N PRO A 570 -16.72 25.03 -22.13
CA PRO A 570 -15.46 24.58 -22.73
C PRO A 570 -14.52 23.87 -21.74
N ALA A 571 -14.57 24.25 -20.47
CA ALA A 571 -13.79 23.62 -19.39
C ALA A 571 -14.25 22.15 -19.15
N ILE A 572 -15.54 21.90 -19.22
CA ILE A 572 -16.09 20.52 -19.13
C ILE A 572 -15.65 19.72 -20.36
N MET A 573 -15.79 20.29 -21.56
CA MET A 573 -15.37 19.63 -22.80
C MET A 573 -13.89 19.23 -22.76
N GLN A 574 -13.02 20.10 -22.26
CA GLN A 574 -11.57 19.80 -22.17
C GLN A 574 -11.26 18.65 -21.22
N LEU A 575 -11.99 18.53 -20.10
CA LEU A 575 -11.81 17.42 -19.17
C LEU A 575 -12.43 16.11 -19.67
N THR A 576 -13.48 16.16 -20.47
CA THR A 576 -14.11 14.96 -21.06
C THR A 576 -13.29 14.33 -22.18
N GLU A 577 -12.27 15.00 -22.69
CA GLU A 577 -11.26 14.39 -23.57
C GLU A 577 -10.38 13.35 -22.84
N ILE A 578 -10.44 13.32 -21.50
CA ILE A 578 -9.70 12.35 -20.69
C ILE A 578 -10.51 11.04 -20.63
N ASP A 579 -9.86 9.94 -20.98
CA ASP A 579 -10.50 8.62 -20.96
C ASP A 579 -11.02 8.27 -19.55
N GLY A 580 -12.31 7.93 -19.44
CA GLY A 580 -12.96 7.65 -18.15
C GLY A 580 -13.58 8.87 -17.43
N ILE A 581 -13.49 10.08 -17.99
CA ILE A 581 -14.14 11.28 -17.45
C ILE A 581 -15.29 11.69 -18.36
N GLY A 582 -16.54 11.50 -17.92
CA GLY A 582 -17.74 12.05 -18.57
C GLY A 582 -18.14 13.40 -17.99
N ASP A 583 -19.12 14.09 -18.61
CA ASP A 583 -19.58 15.43 -18.24
C ASP A 583 -19.89 15.58 -16.76
N LYS A 584 -20.56 14.59 -16.18
CA LYS A 584 -20.92 14.61 -14.75
C LYS A 584 -19.68 14.63 -13.84
N VAL A 585 -18.67 13.85 -14.16
CA VAL A 585 -17.43 13.77 -13.39
C VAL A 585 -16.61 15.04 -13.60
N ALA A 586 -16.50 15.53 -14.82
CA ALA A 586 -15.82 16.79 -15.17
C ALA A 586 -16.45 17.98 -14.40
N ASN A 587 -17.77 18.10 -14.41
CA ASN A 587 -18.48 19.14 -13.65
C ASN A 587 -18.22 19.01 -12.15
N GLN A 588 -18.29 17.80 -11.59
CA GLN A 588 -18.03 17.54 -10.17
C GLN A 588 -16.61 17.91 -9.75
N ILE A 589 -15.62 17.70 -10.63
CA ILE A 589 -14.22 18.11 -10.43
C ILE A 589 -14.11 19.62 -10.32
N LEU A 590 -14.67 20.33 -11.31
CA LEU A 590 -14.59 21.79 -11.38
C LEU A 590 -15.36 22.46 -10.24
N GLU A 591 -16.55 21.98 -9.90
CA GLU A 591 -17.32 22.43 -8.72
C GLU A 591 -16.58 22.18 -7.42
N GLY A 592 -16.03 20.96 -7.28
CA GLY A 592 -15.27 20.60 -6.10
C GLY A 592 -14.03 21.49 -5.89
N LEU A 593 -13.38 21.93 -6.95
CA LEU A 593 -12.28 22.89 -6.94
C LEU A 593 -12.78 24.32 -6.66
N ALA A 594 -13.86 24.75 -7.32
CA ALA A 594 -14.46 26.07 -7.11
C ALA A 594 -14.79 26.30 -5.63
N LEU A 595 -15.42 25.32 -4.99
CA LEU A 595 -15.74 25.34 -3.56
C LEU A 595 -14.50 25.42 -2.64
N ARG A 596 -13.32 25.06 -3.14
CA ARG A 596 -12.05 25.06 -2.39
C ARG A 596 -11.06 26.11 -2.88
N MET A 597 -11.47 26.99 -3.79
CA MET A 597 -10.59 27.98 -4.44
C MET A 597 -9.76 28.76 -3.43
N GLU A 598 -10.38 29.29 -2.38
CA GLU A 598 -9.68 30.03 -1.32
C GLU A 598 -8.61 29.17 -0.63
N THR A 599 -8.92 27.89 -0.34
CA THR A 599 -7.95 26.96 0.27
C THR A 599 -6.81 26.65 -0.70
N VAL A 600 -7.10 26.46 -1.98
CA VAL A 600 -6.09 26.18 -3.02
C VAL A 600 -5.14 27.36 -3.17
N LEU A 601 -5.68 28.59 -3.28
CA LEU A 601 -4.86 29.80 -3.39
C LEU A 601 -3.96 30.02 -2.16
N LYS A 602 -4.48 29.77 -0.96
CA LYS A 602 -3.67 29.85 0.27
C LYS A 602 -2.60 28.76 0.31
N LEU A 603 -2.89 27.53 -0.11
CA LEU A 603 -1.91 26.46 -0.16
C LEU A 603 -0.78 26.76 -1.17
N GLN A 604 -1.08 27.37 -2.32
CA GLN A 604 -0.06 27.78 -3.30
C GLN A 604 0.96 28.76 -2.74
N THR A 605 0.64 29.54 -1.71
CA THR A 605 1.62 30.44 -1.07
C THR A 605 2.66 29.71 -0.22
N HIS A 606 2.39 28.45 0.15
CA HIS A 606 3.25 27.64 1.01
C HIS A 606 3.85 26.41 0.31
N LEU A 607 3.27 25.99 -0.82
CA LEU A 607 3.62 24.76 -1.52
C LEU A 607 4.23 25.02 -2.89
N GLU A 608 5.28 24.28 -3.22
CA GLU A 608 5.82 24.17 -4.58
C GLU A 608 5.13 23.00 -5.30
N ILE A 609 4.11 23.32 -6.13
CA ILE A 609 3.36 22.33 -6.89
C ILE A 609 3.96 22.24 -8.28
N TYR A 610 4.58 21.08 -8.61
CA TYR A 610 5.20 20.87 -9.91
C TYR A 610 4.39 19.90 -10.79
N SER A 611 4.54 20.08 -12.11
CA SER A 611 4.01 19.15 -13.09
C SER A 611 4.88 17.88 -13.13
N GLU A 612 4.25 16.71 -13.11
CA GLU A 612 4.91 15.48 -13.56
C GLU A 612 4.96 15.54 -15.08
N SER A 613 6.03 16.16 -15.62
CA SER A 613 6.19 16.24 -17.07
C SER A 613 6.22 14.83 -17.66
N LYS A 614 5.22 14.49 -18.50
CA LYS A 614 5.42 13.47 -19.54
C LYS A 614 6.67 13.91 -20.33
N PRO A 615 7.51 12.95 -20.78
CA PRO A 615 8.56 13.30 -21.73
C PRO A 615 7.89 14.08 -22.87
N LEU A 616 8.27 15.35 -23.05
CA LEU A 616 7.85 16.12 -24.19
C LEU A 616 8.38 15.37 -25.42
N ASP A 617 7.49 14.94 -26.33
CA ASP A 617 7.90 14.38 -27.64
C ASP A 617 8.70 15.40 -28.47
N THR A 618 9.05 16.55 -27.93
CA THR A 618 9.68 17.71 -28.59
C THR A 618 10.91 18.27 -27.86
N GLY A 619 11.45 17.62 -26.82
CA GLY A 619 12.70 18.06 -26.16
C GLY A 619 13.96 17.60 -26.90
N SER A 620 15.12 18.22 -26.59
CA SER A 620 16.45 17.93 -27.19
C SER A 620 16.84 16.45 -27.13
N LEU A 621 16.28 15.69 -26.19
CA LEU A 621 16.52 14.28 -25.98
C LEU A 621 15.35 13.40 -26.45
N SER A 622 14.36 13.96 -27.18
CA SER A 622 13.19 13.22 -27.65
C SER A 622 13.57 12.09 -28.60
N GLY A 623 12.97 10.93 -28.39
CA GLY A 623 13.21 9.71 -29.17
C GLY A 623 14.42 8.91 -28.72
N TYR A 624 15.27 9.41 -27.81
CA TYR A 624 16.41 8.67 -27.29
C TYR A 624 16.13 7.99 -25.97
N THR A 625 16.75 6.80 -25.79
CA THR A 625 16.72 6.04 -24.55
C THR A 625 18.07 6.10 -23.83
N PHE A 626 18.02 6.34 -22.54
CA PHE A 626 19.21 6.53 -21.69
C PHE A 626 19.22 5.51 -20.55
N CYS A 627 20.42 5.02 -20.22
CA CYS A 627 20.66 4.29 -18.97
C CYS A 627 21.75 5.02 -18.19
N ILE A 628 21.61 5.09 -16.87
CA ILE A 628 22.54 5.85 -16.01
C ILE A 628 23.34 4.85 -15.15
N THR A 629 24.67 5.05 -15.05
CA THR A 629 25.55 4.21 -14.25
C THR A 629 26.74 5.01 -13.68
N GLY A 630 27.39 4.47 -12.65
CA GLY A 630 28.54 5.14 -12.03
C GLY A 630 28.18 6.25 -11.05
N THR A 631 29.18 6.91 -10.49
CA THR A 631 29.07 8.09 -9.63
C THR A 631 29.17 9.33 -10.50
N LEU A 632 28.15 10.16 -10.48
CA LEU A 632 28.01 11.38 -11.26
C LEU A 632 28.09 12.58 -10.31
N THR A 633 28.29 13.78 -10.83
CA THR A 633 28.33 15.01 -10.03
C THR A 633 26.95 15.32 -9.44
N ARG A 634 25.88 15.05 -10.20
CA ARG A 634 24.48 15.09 -9.72
C ARG A 634 24.00 13.69 -9.34
N SER A 635 22.98 13.61 -8.47
CA SER A 635 22.37 12.34 -8.15
C SER A 635 21.74 11.69 -9.40
N ARG A 636 21.75 10.36 -9.48
CA ARG A 636 21.10 9.63 -10.59
C ARG A 636 19.64 10.00 -10.77
N LYS A 637 18.97 10.39 -9.68
CA LYS A 637 17.57 10.81 -9.68
C LYS A 637 17.40 12.19 -10.36
N GLU A 638 18.31 13.11 -10.11
CA GLU A 638 18.33 14.43 -10.76
C GLU A 638 18.65 14.32 -12.26
N ILE A 639 19.62 13.49 -12.65
CA ILE A 639 19.93 13.25 -14.07
C ILE A 639 18.77 12.54 -14.77
N ALA A 640 18.11 11.58 -14.12
CA ALA A 640 16.95 10.93 -14.69
C ALA A 640 15.77 11.89 -14.87
N LEU A 641 15.58 12.85 -13.97
CA LEU A 641 14.60 13.92 -14.11
C LEU A 641 14.96 14.85 -15.26
N LEU A 642 16.22 15.24 -15.36
CA LEU A 642 16.74 16.12 -16.42
C LEU A 642 16.55 15.52 -17.81
N ILE A 643 16.87 14.23 -17.98
CA ILE A 643 16.65 13.50 -19.24
C ILE A 643 15.16 13.46 -19.58
N LYS A 644 14.31 13.13 -18.61
CA LYS A 644 12.85 13.02 -18.82
C LYS A 644 12.21 14.37 -19.13
N SER A 645 12.62 15.46 -18.47
CA SER A 645 12.11 16.80 -18.73
C SER A 645 12.46 17.32 -20.12
N ASN A 646 13.49 16.72 -20.76
CA ASN A 646 13.91 17.04 -22.13
C ASN A 646 13.50 15.98 -23.16
N GLY A 647 12.45 15.18 -22.87
CA GLY A 647 11.86 14.25 -23.82
C GLY A 647 12.54 12.88 -23.91
N GLY A 648 13.65 12.66 -23.20
CA GLY A 648 14.38 11.39 -23.21
C GLY A 648 13.74 10.33 -22.32
N LYS A 649 13.85 9.05 -22.70
CA LYS A 649 13.38 7.91 -21.92
C LYS A 649 14.49 7.28 -21.12
N VAL A 650 14.34 7.19 -19.79
CA VAL A 650 15.31 6.53 -18.91
C VAL A 650 14.93 5.10 -18.63
N VAL A 651 15.86 4.16 -18.88
CA VAL A 651 15.71 2.72 -18.62
C VAL A 651 16.74 2.26 -17.58
N THR A 652 16.43 1.18 -16.90
CA THR A 652 17.27 0.67 -15.81
C THR A 652 18.36 -0.30 -16.25
N SER A 653 18.27 -0.84 -17.46
CA SER A 653 19.19 -1.86 -18.00
C SER A 653 19.75 -1.47 -19.37
N VAL A 654 20.94 -1.97 -19.69
CA VAL A 654 21.59 -1.79 -21.01
C VAL A 654 21.15 -2.88 -21.95
N SER A 655 20.55 -2.52 -23.09
CA SER A 655 20.11 -3.44 -24.14
C SER A 655 20.59 -2.94 -25.51
N LYS A 656 20.43 -3.75 -26.58
CA LYS A 656 20.75 -3.34 -27.96
C LYS A 656 19.94 -2.14 -28.46
N ASN A 657 18.80 -1.87 -27.83
CA ASN A 657 17.91 -0.77 -28.20
C ASN A 657 18.15 0.47 -27.29
N LEU A 658 19.21 0.48 -26.51
CA LEU A 658 19.64 1.64 -25.73
C LEU A 658 20.48 2.55 -26.61
N ASP A 659 20.13 3.82 -26.69
CA ASP A 659 20.87 4.81 -27.50
C ASP A 659 22.10 5.28 -26.75
N TYR A 660 21.96 5.64 -25.47
CA TYR A 660 23.05 6.23 -24.67
C TYR A 660 23.17 5.62 -23.29
N LEU A 661 24.40 5.31 -22.88
CA LEU A 661 24.76 5.04 -21.50
C LEU A 661 25.44 6.26 -20.90
N VAL A 662 24.79 6.94 -19.94
CA VAL A 662 25.40 8.01 -19.15
C VAL A 662 26.26 7.37 -18.06
N ALA A 663 27.57 7.48 -18.18
CA ALA A 663 28.54 6.80 -17.31
C ALA A 663 29.36 7.81 -16.50
N GLY A 664 29.24 7.77 -15.18
CA GLY A 664 30.10 8.51 -14.25
C GLY A 664 31.32 7.68 -13.83
N GLU A 665 32.04 8.16 -12.81
CA GLU A 665 33.18 7.45 -12.24
C GLU A 665 32.75 6.08 -11.69
N SER A 666 33.61 5.08 -11.83
CA SER A 666 33.36 3.71 -11.38
C SER A 666 32.11 3.06 -12.01
N ALA A 667 31.83 3.34 -13.27
CA ALA A 667 30.75 2.73 -14.03
C ALA A 667 31.03 1.24 -14.24
N GLY A 668 30.40 0.38 -13.43
CA GLY A 668 30.66 -1.06 -13.33
C GLY A 668 30.18 -1.88 -14.55
N SER A 669 29.50 -3.03 -14.30
CA SER A 669 29.10 -4.01 -15.33
C SER A 669 28.27 -3.43 -16.48
N LYS A 670 27.51 -2.35 -16.28
CA LYS A 670 26.72 -1.69 -17.32
C LYS A 670 27.60 -1.08 -18.42
N LEU A 671 28.76 -0.51 -18.07
CA LEU A 671 29.73 0.03 -19.03
C LEU A 671 30.32 -1.09 -19.90
N VAL A 672 30.67 -2.21 -19.29
CA VAL A 672 31.19 -3.37 -20.02
C VAL A 672 30.13 -3.92 -20.98
N THR A 673 28.87 -3.94 -20.55
CA THR A 673 27.74 -4.41 -21.37
C THR A 673 27.45 -3.45 -22.53
N ALA A 674 27.47 -2.14 -22.28
CA ALA A 674 27.29 -1.13 -23.32
C ALA A 674 28.34 -1.24 -24.41
N ASN A 675 29.62 -1.35 -24.03
CA ASN A 675 30.73 -1.53 -24.95
C ASN A 675 30.62 -2.84 -25.76
N LYS A 676 30.14 -3.94 -25.14
CA LYS A 676 29.88 -5.20 -25.84
C LYS A 676 28.75 -5.11 -26.86
N LEU A 677 27.73 -4.32 -26.58
CA LEU A 677 26.54 -4.17 -27.41
C LEU A 677 26.67 -3.04 -28.44
N GLY A 678 27.77 -2.26 -28.39
CA GLY A 678 27.98 -1.11 -29.26
C GLY A 678 27.08 0.10 -28.92
N VAL A 679 26.60 0.17 -27.67
CA VAL A 679 25.81 1.31 -27.17
C VAL A 679 26.74 2.50 -26.95
N GLN A 680 26.33 3.68 -27.35
CA GLN A 680 27.11 4.90 -27.18
C GLN A 680 27.20 5.27 -25.69
N VAL A 681 28.43 5.41 -25.20
CA VAL A 681 28.71 5.83 -23.81
C VAL A 681 29.02 7.31 -23.81
N ILE A 682 28.31 8.07 -22.97
CA ILE A 682 28.50 9.50 -22.76
C ILE A 682 28.75 9.78 -21.26
N ASP A 683 29.45 10.85 -20.97
CA ASP A 683 29.59 11.37 -19.61
C ASP A 683 28.52 12.46 -19.30
N GLU A 684 28.58 13.05 -18.10
CA GLU A 684 27.64 14.07 -17.67
C GLU A 684 27.82 15.40 -18.43
N GLU A 685 29.04 15.72 -18.88
CA GLU A 685 29.35 16.91 -19.67
C GLU A 685 28.75 16.76 -21.08
N GLN A 686 28.95 15.64 -21.72
CA GLN A 686 28.37 15.33 -23.03
C GLN A 686 26.82 15.30 -23.01
N LEU A 687 26.22 14.84 -21.89
CA LEU A 687 24.78 14.92 -21.70
C LEU A 687 24.32 16.39 -21.62
N ASN A 688 25.07 17.25 -20.94
CA ASN A 688 24.77 18.68 -20.87
C ASN A 688 24.93 19.34 -22.24
N ASP A 689 25.97 18.99 -23.02
CA ASP A 689 26.12 19.48 -24.39
C ASP A 689 24.94 19.12 -25.31
N MET A 690 24.38 17.92 -25.14
CA MET A 690 23.18 17.50 -25.87
C MET A 690 21.95 18.34 -25.50
N LEU A 691 21.89 18.86 -24.28
CA LEU A 691 20.81 19.72 -23.80
C LEU A 691 20.97 21.17 -24.31
N GLU A 692 22.21 21.69 -24.42
CA GLU A 692 22.50 23.06 -24.83
C GLU A 692 22.40 23.29 -26.36
N GLN A 693 22.60 22.26 -27.18
CA GLN A 693 22.52 22.39 -28.65
C GLN A 693 21.13 22.80 -29.18
N ASP A 694 20.06 22.57 -28.43
CA ASP A 694 18.71 22.99 -28.83
C ASP A 694 18.33 24.40 -28.38
N ASP A 695 18.96 24.94 -27.33
CA ASP A 695 18.77 26.33 -26.94
C ASP A 695 19.29 27.29 -28.01
N GLU A 696 20.42 26.99 -28.65
CA GLU A 696 20.92 27.76 -29.78
C GLU A 696 20.03 27.66 -31.05
N LEU A 697 19.40 26.51 -31.30
CA LEU A 697 18.48 26.31 -32.42
C LEU A 697 17.13 26.99 -32.18
N ASN A 698 16.63 27.01 -30.96
CA ASN A 698 15.40 27.70 -30.59
C ASN A 698 15.56 29.21 -30.61
N ILE A 699 16.70 29.75 -30.14
CA ILE A 699 17.05 31.19 -30.24
C ILE A 699 17.14 31.61 -31.72
N LYS A 700 17.68 30.75 -32.59
CA LYS A 700 17.72 31.03 -34.04
C LYS A 700 16.34 31.01 -34.68
N ARG A 701 15.45 30.12 -34.25
CA ARG A 701 14.05 30.02 -34.73
C ARG A 701 13.21 31.21 -34.27
N GLU A 702 13.31 31.64 -33.00
CA GLU A 702 12.63 32.85 -32.51
C GLU A 702 13.11 34.12 -33.18
N ASN A 703 14.41 34.26 -33.44
CA ASN A 703 14.96 35.39 -34.17
C ASN A 703 14.56 35.38 -35.65
N THR A 704 14.35 34.20 -36.27
CA THR A 704 13.87 34.11 -37.65
C THR A 704 12.37 34.39 -37.74
N GLN A 705 11.56 34.02 -36.75
CA GLN A 705 10.13 34.37 -36.68
C GLN A 705 9.89 35.86 -36.39
N LYS A 706 10.71 36.49 -35.53
CA LYS A 706 10.65 37.94 -35.33
C LYS A 706 11.03 38.72 -36.58
N SER A 707 12.01 38.25 -37.36
CA SER A 707 12.39 38.86 -38.63
C SER A 707 11.36 38.70 -39.76
N LEU A 708 10.43 37.74 -39.66
CA LEU A 708 9.33 37.52 -40.57
C LEU A 708 8.04 38.27 -40.23
N MET A 709 7.95 38.83 -39.01
CA MET A 709 6.81 39.66 -38.59
C MET A 709 7.07 41.16 -38.76
N ASP A 710 8.30 41.57 -39.13
CA ASP A 710 8.70 42.95 -39.40
C ASP A 710 8.73 43.30 -40.90
N PHE A 711 8.06 42.48 -41.76
CA PHE A 711 7.85 42.79 -43.19
C PHE A 711 6.35 42.88 -43.54
#